data_2d0a73dfd759690534995536f9874415
#
_entry.id   2d0a73dfd759690534995536f9874415
#
_cell.length_a   1.000
_cell.length_b   1.000
_cell.length_c   1.000
_cell.angle_alpha   90.00
_cell.angle_beta   90.00
_cell.angle_gamma   90.00
#
_symmetry.space_group_name_H-M   'P 1'
#
loop_
_entity.id
_entity.type
_entity.pdbx_description
1 polymer ?
#
loop_
_entity_poly.entity_id
_entity_poly.type
_entity_poly.pdbx_seq_one_letter_code
_entity_poly.pdbx_strand_id
1 'polypeptide(L)'
;MKQTGRRFDAAAFYGGTNSEAYRYLGAHRTRRSGKDGYVFRTWAPNAAHVSVVGDFCGWNGYAHPMEKNADGFWECFVPSLKRYDTYKFAVTAQSGETVLKADPYAFHAETRPGTASKLYDLGGYRWGDDEWRASRAKAPLDRSPLNIYEVHLGSWRRHENGDFYDYRTLAHELADHVLDLGYNCVELMPVTEYPLDDSWGYQCTGYFAATSRYGTPRDFMYFVDHLHQKGISVILDWVPSHFCKDAHGLIDFDGTPCYEYADPNKREHEGWGTRVFDYGRGEVKSFLLSSAAFWLREFHVDGLRVDAVASMLYLDYGRENGRWTPNINGGHENLEAIDFLRALNETAFSVDPNALMVAEESTAWPLVTRPAKDGGLGFNLKWNMGWMNDMCHYLKLDPWFRQFHHKDITFSLMYAFSENFVLPISHDEVVHMKGSLRGKMPGDDWQQLAGVRAFTAYLLAHPGKKLTFMGAELGQWHEWDFASQLDWYLLENKENQQTQRFFKDINRFYLSQSPLWDIDFSWEGFEWLVADDNHNNVVVFVRRDRKGRELIAAVNFSPVGRADYRFGVPPKKTYREVFTTDLPAYGGTGDWRNEGELLTESIPSHGKPCSLCVTIPPLGAVFFAGEGEWQEEEKTNELPEV
;
A
#
# COMPACT_ATOMS: atom_id res chain seq x y z
N MET A 1 18.50 -8.28 -22.66
CA MET A 1 19.57 -8.43 -21.64
C MET A 1 20.82 -8.94 -22.30
N LYS A 2 21.96 -8.21 -22.26
CA LYS A 2 23.25 -8.83 -22.48
C LYS A 2 23.48 -9.74 -21.29
N GLN A 3 23.54 -11.08 -21.49
CA GLN A 3 24.06 -11.96 -20.45
C GLN A 3 25.43 -11.41 -20.06
N THR A 4 25.48 -10.73 -18.93
CA THR A 4 26.75 -10.49 -18.24
C THR A 4 27.28 -11.88 -17.93
N GLY A 5 28.47 -12.24 -18.42
CA GLY A 5 29.05 -13.57 -18.29
C GLY A 5 29.40 -13.97 -16.84
N ARG A 6 28.59 -13.55 -15.89
CA ARG A 6 28.69 -13.92 -14.48
C ARG A 6 28.05 -15.30 -14.31
N ARG A 7 28.82 -16.26 -13.87
CA ARG A 7 28.31 -17.59 -13.48
C ARG A 7 27.27 -17.40 -12.38
N PHE A 8 26.17 -18.17 -12.42
CA PHE A 8 25.17 -18.19 -11.34
C PHE A 8 25.84 -18.56 -10.02
N ASP A 9 25.55 -17.81 -8.98
CA ASP A 9 26.05 -18.05 -7.63
C ASP A 9 25.09 -18.99 -6.89
N ALA A 10 25.32 -20.28 -7.03
CA ALA A 10 24.55 -21.33 -6.38
C ALA A 10 24.75 -21.28 -4.85
N ALA A 11 25.94 -20.92 -4.37
CA ALA A 11 26.20 -20.82 -2.93
C ALA A 11 25.35 -19.70 -2.29
N ALA A 12 25.25 -18.55 -2.94
CA ALA A 12 24.37 -17.47 -2.49
C ALA A 12 22.88 -17.88 -2.54
N PHE A 13 22.47 -18.68 -3.54
CA PHE A 13 21.09 -19.18 -3.63
C PHE A 13 20.75 -20.10 -2.45
N TYR A 14 21.58 -21.10 -2.18
CA TYR A 14 21.40 -22.02 -1.06
C TYR A 14 21.61 -21.34 0.31
N GLY A 15 22.43 -20.29 0.35
CA GLY A 15 22.66 -19.47 1.55
C GLY A 15 21.58 -18.42 1.84
N GLY A 16 20.58 -18.26 0.98
CA GLY A 16 19.47 -17.30 1.20
C GLY A 16 19.84 -15.84 0.97
N THR A 17 20.84 -15.56 0.12
CA THR A 17 21.32 -14.19 -0.17
C THR A 17 21.28 -13.82 -1.64
N ASN A 18 20.77 -14.70 -2.52
CA ASN A 18 20.67 -14.44 -3.95
C ASN A 18 19.37 -13.66 -4.25
N SER A 19 19.50 -12.43 -4.70
CA SER A 19 18.37 -11.57 -5.11
C SER A 19 18.18 -11.49 -6.64
N GLU A 20 18.83 -12.36 -7.41
CA GLU A 20 18.75 -12.38 -8.88
C GLU A 20 18.52 -13.79 -9.45
N ALA A 21 17.97 -14.72 -8.64
CA ALA A 21 17.76 -16.11 -9.05
C ALA A 21 16.90 -16.24 -10.31
N TYR A 22 15.96 -15.31 -10.54
CA TYR A 22 15.13 -15.23 -11.75
C TYR A 22 15.92 -15.05 -13.05
N ARG A 23 17.17 -14.61 -12.99
CA ARG A 23 18.04 -14.49 -14.18
C ARG A 23 18.63 -15.81 -14.64
N TYR A 24 18.55 -16.81 -13.80
CA TYR A 24 19.06 -18.15 -14.06
C TYR A 24 17.97 -19.22 -14.06
N LEU A 25 17.13 -19.26 -13.03
CA LEU A 25 15.99 -20.16 -12.92
C LEU A 25 14.82 -19.66 -13.78
N GLY A 26 13.96 -20.60 -14.17
CA GLY A 26 12.90 -20.36 -15.14
C GLY A 26 13.30 -20.70 -16.58
N ALA A 27 12.58 -20.16 -17.55
CA ALA A 27 12.78 -20.39 -18.97
C ALA A 27 13.50 -19.19 -19.63
N HIS A 28 14.69 -19.41 -20.17
CA HIS A 28 15.50 -18.36 -20.78
C HIS A 28 15.86 -18.66 -22.23
N ARG A 29 15.60 -17.67 -23.11
CA ARG A 29 15.99 -17.76 -24.52
C ARG A 29 17.51 -17.84 -24.63
N THR A 30 17.99 -18.83 -25.37
CA THR A 30 19.42 -19.04 -25.59
C THR A 30 19.68 -19.76 -26.92
N ARG A 31 20.94 -19.84 -27.29
CA ARG A 31 21.40 -20.61 -28.49
C ARG A 31 22.38 -21.67 -28.03
N ARG A 32 22.06 -22.95 -28.31
CA ARG A 32 22.94 -24.09 -28.04
C ARG A 32 23.16 -24.91 -29.31
N SER A 33 24.38 -25.30 -29.57
CA SER A 33 24.76 -26.11 -30.75
C SER A 33 24.19 -25.56 -32.08
N GLY A 34 24.18 -24.21 -32.22
CA GLY A 34 23.70 -23.54 -33.43
C GLY A 34 22.18 -23.38 -33.56
N LYS A 35 21.40 -23.93 -32.65
CA LYS A 35 19.93 -23.84 -32.62
C LYS A 35 19.45 -22.81 -31.59
N ASP A 36 18.53 -21.93 -31.98
CA ASP A 36 17.81 -21.04 -31.06
C ASP A 36 16.74 -21.86 -30.32
N GLY A 37 16.49 -21.54 -29.05
CA GLY A 37 15.50 -22.20 -28.20
C GLY A 37 15.51 -21.63 -26.81
N TYR A 38 14.98 -22.38 -25.86
CA TYR A 38 14.94 -22.01 -24.45
C TYR A 38 15.63 -23.05 -23.59
N VAL A 39 16.38 -22.60 -22.60
CA VAL A 39 16.85 -23.41 -21.49
C VAL A 39 15.88 -23.24 -20.33
N PHE A 40 15.45 -24.36 -19.77
CA PHE A 40 14.57 -24.44 -18.61
C PHE A 40 15.37 -24.89 -17.40
N ARG A 41 15.18 -24.22 -16.26
CA ARG A 41 15.80 -24.60 -14.99
C ARG A 41 14.79 -24.45 -13.86
N THR A 42 14.75 -25.48 -13.00
CA THR A 42 13.92 -25.43 -11.80
C THR A 42 14.62 -26.08 -10.61
N TRP A 43 14.27 -25.62 -9.42
CA TRP A 43 14.70 -26.19 -8.17
C TRP A 43 13.62 -27.14 -7.64
N ALA A 44 13.90 -28.41 -7.61
CA ALA A 44 13.03 -29.47 -7.12
C ALA A 44 13.91 -30.58 -6.51
N PRO A 45 14.45 -30.36 -5.30
CA PRO A 45 15.55 -31.20 -4.76
C PRO A 45 15.13 -32.64 -4.55
N ASN A 46 13.89 -32.90 -4.17
CA ASN A 46 13.39 -34.23 -3.83
C ASN A 46 12.60 -34.91 -4.97
N ALA A 47 12.44 -34.26 -6.12
CA ALA A 47 11.80 -34.87 -7.28
C ALA A 47 12.57 -36.12 -7.75
N ALA A 48 11.85 -37.19 -8.08
CA ALA A 48 12.41 -38.37 -8.71
C ALA A 48 12.72 -38.10 -10.19
N HIS A 49 11.86 -37.35 -10.85
CA HIS A 49 11.99 -36.97 -12.25
C HIS A 49 11.32 -35.64 -12.53
N VAL A 50 11.85 -34.88 -13.47
CA VAL A 50 11.26 -33.63 -13.98
C VAL A 50 11.36 -33.60 -15.50
N SER A 51 10.26 -33.17 -16.17
CA SER A 51 10.26 -32.94 -17.61
C SER A 51 9.60 -31.61 -17.93
N VAL A 52 9.97 -30.99 -19.05
CA VAL A 52 9.26 -29.84 -19.62
C VAL A 52 8.18 -30.35 -20.55
N VAL A 53 6.96 -29.91 -20.34
CA VAL A 53 5.80 -30.26 -21.17
C VAL A 53 5.08 -28.99 -21.65
N GLY A 54 4.37 -29.09 -22.76
CA GLY A 54 3.63 -27.98 -23.34
C GLY A 54 2.96 -28.38 -24.66
N ASP A 55 2.30 -27.42 -25.32
CA ASP A 55 1.63 -27.64 -26.60
C ASP A 55 2.59 -28.16 -27.66
N PHE A 56 3.85 -27.71 -27.63
CA PHE A 56 4.90 -28.10 -28.58
C PHE A 56 5.28 -29.59 -28.54
N CYS A 57 4.88 -30.32 -27.52
CA CYS A 57 5.09 -31.77 -27.41
C CYS A 57 3.81 -32.54 -27.09
N GLY A 58 2.63 -31.94 -27.26
CA GLY A 58 1.35 -32.54 -26.92
C GLY A 58 1.24 -32.94 -25.45
N TRP A 59 1.90 -32.20 -24.56
CA TRP A 59 1.93 -32.44 -23.09
C TRP A 59 2.52 -33.78 -22.69
N ASN A 60 3.35 -34.37 -23.54
CA ASN A 60 3.99 -35.67 -23.30
C ASN A 60 5.15 -35.55 -22.28
N GLY A 61 4.98 -36.10 -21.09
CA GLY A 61 5.96 -36.06 -20.01
C GLY A 61 7.30 -36.76 -20.29
N TYR A 62 7.41 -37.50 -21.39
CA TYR A 62 8.66 -38.18 -21.79
C TYR A 62 9.43 -37.44 -22.89
N ALA A 63 8.86 -36.36 -23.47
CA ALA A 63 9.43 -35.72 -24.65
C ALA A 63 10.69 -34.90 -24.34
N HIS A 64 10.72 -34.21 -23.20
CA HIS A 64 11.81 -33.30 -22.80
C HIS A 64 12.20 -33.52 -21.34
N PRO A 65 12.84 -34.67 -21.01
CA PRO A 65 13.32 -34.92 -19.66
C PRO A 65 14.43 -33.93 -19.28
N MET A 66 14.44 -33.55 -18.01
CA MET A 66 15.45 -32.69 -17.44
C MET A 66 16.49 -33.53 -16.68
N GLU A 67 17.71 -33.03 -16.61
CA GLU A 67 18.83 -33.65 -15.86
C GLU A 67 19.28 -32.67 -14.77
N LYS A 68 19.71 -33.20 -13.61
CA LYS A 68 20.32 -32.38 -12.57
C LYS A 68 21.73 -31.95 -13.02
N ASN A 69 21.95 -30.64 -13.02
CA ASN A 69 23.29 -30.10 -13.28
C ASN A 69 24.17 -30.17 -12.02
N ALA A 70 25.44 -29.73 -12.14
CA ALA A 70 26.42 -29.79 -11.05
C ALA A 70 26.01 -28.96 -9.80
N ASP A 71 25.16 -27.95 -9.97
CA ASP A 71 24.68 -27.09 -8.90
C ASP A 71 23.35 -27.59 -8.30
N GLY A 72 22.84 -28.78 -8.72
CA GLY A 72 21.65 -29.44 -8.18
C GLY A 72 20.30 -28.99 -8.78
N PHE A 73 20.30 -28.16 -9.81
CA PHE A 73 19.09 -27.73 -10.52
C PHE A 73 18.75 -28.69 -11.65
N TRP A 74 17.46 -28.92 -11.87
CA TRP A 74 16.97 -29.58 -13.07
C TRP A 74 17.11 -28.66 -14.26
N GLU A 75 17.70 -29.13 -15.35
CA GLU A 75 17.95 -28.36 -16.58
C GLU A 75 17.65 -29.18 -17.83
N CYS A 76 17.01 -28.54 -18.83
CA CYS A 76 17.02 -29.04 -20.20
C CYS A 76 16.99 -27.87 -21.19
N PHE A 77 17.38 -28.14 -22.45
CA PHE A 77 17.29 -27.20 -23.56
C PHE A 77 16.31 -27.73 -24.61
N VAL A 78 15.31 -26.92 -24.95
CA VAL A 78 14.33 -27.25 -26.00
C VAL A 78 14.50 -26.28 -27.16
N PRO A 79 14.88 -26.75 -28.38
CA PRO A 79 15.07 -25.91 -29.53
C PRO A 79 13.73 -25.51 -30.15
N SER A 80 13.76 -24.45 -30.98
CA SER A 80 12.67 -24.00 -31.88
C SER A 80 11.41 -23.47 -31.19
N LEU A 81 11.43 -23.31 -29.87
CA LEU A 81 10.33 -22.68 -29.12
C LEU A 81 10.26 -21.17 -29.37
N LYS A 82 9.05 -20.63 -29.25
CA LYS A 82 8.73 -19.21 -29.51
C LYS A 82 8.17 -18.52 -28.26
N ARG A 83 8.22 -17.21 -28.27
CA ARG A 83 7.47 -16.41 -27.28
C ARG A 83 5.99 -16.78 -27.30
N TYR A 84 5.40 -16.90 -26.14
CA TYR A 84 4.02 -17.31 -25.85
C TYR A 84 3.73 -18.81 -25.95
N ASP A 85 4.69 -19.65 -26.35
CA ASP A 85 4.49 -21.09 -26.21
C ASP A 85 4.21 -21.43 -24.74
N THR A 86 3.18 -22.24 -24.49
CA THR A 86 2.76 -22.64 -23.14
C THR A 86 3.58 -23.83 -22.66
N TYR A 87 3.91 -23.85 -21.38
CA TYR A 87 4.64 -24.94 -20.75
C TYR A 87 4.34 -25.10 -19.27
N LYS A 88 4.63 -26.29 -18.77
CA LYS A 88 4.73 -26.64 -17.34
C LYS A 88 5.91 -27.55 -17.09
N PHE A 89 6.23 -27.73 -15.82
CA PHE A 89 7.08 -28.83 -15.38
C PHE A 89 6.20 -30.03 -14.98
N ALA A 90 6.41 -31.20 -15.58
CA ALA A 90 5.87 -32.45 -15.10
C ALA A 90 6.83 -32.96 -14.01
N VAL A 91 6.46 -32.78 -12.75
CA VAL A 91 7.28 -33.13 -11.59
C VAL A 91 6.79 -34.44 -11.01
N THR A 92 7.64 -35.46 -11.00
CA THR A 92 7.37 -36.77 -10.44
C THR A 92 8.00 -36.89 -9.05
N ALA A 93 7.20 -37.07 -8.04
CA ALA A 93 7.61 -37.30 -6.66
C ALA A 93 8.27 -38.66 -6.48
N GLN A 94 8.95 -38.89 -5.34
CA GLN A 94 9.51 -40.20 -4.96
C GLN A 94 8.42 -41.27 -4.81
N SER A 95 7.17 -40.89 -4.57
CA SER A 95 6.01 -41.80 -4.57
C SER A 95 5.64 -42.34 -5.96
N GLY A 96 6.14 -41.72 -7.03
CA GLY A 96 5.78 -42.03 -8.40
C GLY A 96 4.61 -41.17 -8.94
N GLU A 97 3.98 -40.35 -8.11
CA GLU A 97 2.94 -39.41 -8.54
C GLU A 97 3.55 -38.27 -9.35
N THR A 98 2.90 -37.90 -10.45
CA THR A 98 3.34 -36.78 -11.31
C THR A 98 2.31 -35.67 -11.28
N VAL A 99 2.75 -34.44 -10.97
CA VAL A 99 1.92 -33.22 -10.98
C VAL A 99 2.49 -32.23 -11.99
N LEU A 100 1.58 -31.56 -12.72
CA LEU A 100 1.96 -30.50 -13.67
C LEU A 100 2.07 -29.17 -12.94
N LYS A 101 3.28 -28.68 -12.72
CA LYS A 101 3.59 -27.44 -12.01
C LYS A 101 3.84 -26.29 -12.98
N ALA A 102 3.26 -25.12 -12.71
CA ALA A 102 3.70 -23.88 -13.34
C ALA A 102 5.15 -23.58 -12.94
N ASP A 103 5.86 -22.85 -13.77
CA ASP A 103 7.23 -22.44 -13.45
C ASP A 103 7.21 -21.35 -12.39
N PRO A 104 7.82 -21.57 -11.20
CA PRO A 104 7.88 -20.57 -10.12
C PRO A 104 8.54 -19.24 -10.53
N TYR A 105 9.39 -19.26 -11.56
CA TYR A 105 10.13 -18.09 -12.06
C TYR A 105 9.62 -17.59 -13.42
N ALA A 106 8.45 -18.02 -13.88
CA ALA A 106 7.88 -17.58 -15.14
C ALA A 106 7.60 -16.07 -15.13
N PHE A 107 7.92 -15.41 -16.24
CA PHE A 107 7.65 -13.98 -16.42
C PHE A 107 6.25 -13.69 -16.98
N HIS A 108 5.53 -14.71 -17.41
CA HIS A 108 4.18 -14.58 -17.94
C HIS A 108 3.41 -15.88 -17.77
N ALA A 109 2.10 -15.79 -17.66
CA ALA A 109 1.20 -16.91 -17.45
C ALA A 109 0.08 -16.93 -18.50
N GLU A 110 -0.59 -18.06 -18.62
CA GLU A 110 -1.88 -18.13 -19.32
C GLU A 110 -2.92 -17.29 -18.58
N THR A 111 -3.83 -16.72 -19.36
CA THR A 111 -5.03 -16.11 -18.81
C THR A 111 -5.98 -17.23 -18.34
N ARG A 112 -6.54 -17.05 -17.16
CA ARG A 112 -7.49 -18.02 -16.60
C ARG A 112 -8.62 -18.38 -17.58
N PRO A 113 -9.13 -19.61 -17.59
CA PRO A 113 -8.86 -20.69 -16.63
C PRO A 113 -7.57 -21.47 -16.90
N GLY A 114 -6.75 -21.08 -17.87
CA GLY A 114 -5.44 -21.68 -18.13
C GLY A 114 -4.50 -21.49 -16.92
N THR A 115 -3.62 -22.48 -16.70
CA THR A 115 -2.71 -22.51 -15.54
C THR A 115 -1.25 -22.77 -15.93
N ALA A 116 -0.93 -22.70 -17.22
CA ALA A 116 0.43 -22.88 -17.69
C ALA A 116 1.22 -21.57 -17.66
N SER A 117 2.52 -21.71 -17.60
CA SER A 117 3.44 -20.61 -17.84
C SER A 117 3.58 -20.35 -19.35
N LYS A 118 3.85 -19.12 -19.72
CA LYS A 118 4.15 -18.73 -21.12
C LYS A 118 5.59 -18.29 -21.24
N LEU A 119 6.26 -18.73 -22.30
CA LEU A 119 7.58 -18.24 -22.63
C LEU A 119 7.54 -16.74 -22.92
N TYR A 120 8.30 -15.98 -22.18
CA TYR A 120 8.38 -14.54 -22.33
C TYR A 120 9.80 -14.01 -22.09
N ASP A 121 10.18 -13.01 -22.86
CA ASP A 121 11.46 -12.31 -22.75
C ASP A 121 11.20 -10.84 -22.41
N LEU A 122 11.65 -10.40 -21.24
CA LEU A 122 11.49 -9.03 -20.75
C LEU A 122 12.38 -8.02 -21.49
N GLY A 123 13.42 -8.48 -22.17
CA GLY A 123 14.39 -7.60 -22.83
C GLY A 123 13.77 -6.74 -23.94
N GLY A 124 14.36 -5.56 -24.15
CA GLY A 124 14.04 -4.67 -25.28
C GLY A 124 12.93 -3.64 -24.99
N TYR A 125 12.41 -3.54 -23.78
CA TYR A 125 11.62 -2.37 -23.36
C TYR A 125 12.57 -1.17 -23.18
N ARG A 126 12.12 0.01 -23.60
CA ARG A 126 12.87 1.28 -23.45
C ARG A 126 12.09 2.15 -22.50
N TRP A 127 12.63 2.32 -21.30
CA TRP A 127 12.06 3.16 -20.26
C TRP A 127 12.22 4.65 -20.62
N GLY A 128 11.19 5.43 -20.29
CA GLY A 128 11.17 6.89 -20.42
C GLY A 128 11.19 7.60 -19.05
N ASP A 129 11.52 6.90 -17.96
CA ASP A 129 11.36 7.34 -16.58
C ASP A 129 12.66 7.84 -15.90
N ASP A 130 13.72 8.08 -16.65
CA ASP A 130 15.01 8.53 -16.09
C ASP A 130 14.88 9.83 -15.26
N GLU A 131 14.08 10.80 -15.74
CA GLU A 131 13.83 12.07 -15.04
C GLU A 131 13.07 11.85 -13.73
N TRP A 132 12.08 10.96 -13.73
CA TRP A 132 11.33 10.56 -12.56
C TRP A 132 12.24 9.99 -11.48
N ARG A 133 13.02 8.98 -11.81
CA ARG A 133 13.96 8.34 -10.89
C ARG A 133 14.99 9.33 -10.32
N ALA A 134 15.49 10.23 -11.15
CA ALA A 134 16.40 11.29 -10.71
C ALA A 134 15.72 12.31 -9.78
N SER A 135 14.43 12.60 -9.97
CA SER A 135 13.67 13.52 -9.13
C SER A 135 13.39 12.92 -7.74
N ARG A 136 13.03 11.65 -7.67
CA ARG A 136 12.80 10.93 -6.41
C ARG A 136 14.03 10.94 -5.50
N ALA A 137 15.22 10.80 -6.08
CA ALA A 137 16.46 10.85 -5.31
C ALA A 137 16.69 12.22 -4.59
N LYS A 138 15.96 13.27 -4.98
CA LYS A 138 16.02 14.61 -4.38
C LYS A 138 14.85 14.92 -3.43
N ALA A 139 13.88 14.03 -3.35
CA ALA A 139 12.66 14.20 -2.56
C ALA A 139 12.59 13.14 -1.45
N PRO A 140 13.27 13.37 -0.31
CA PRO A 140 13.29 12.39 0.77
C PRO A 140 11.90 12.21 1.37
N LEU A 141 11.54 10.97 1.70
CA LEU A 141 10.23 10.57 2.17
C LEU A 141 9.75 11.34 3.41
N ASP A 142 10.66 11.65 4.32
CA ASP A 142 10.38 12.37 5.58
C ASP A 142 10.07 13.85 5.38
N ARG A 143 10.24 14.37 4.15
CA ARG A 143 10.06 15.79 3.80
C ARG A 143 9.23 16.01 2.54
N SER A 144 8.51 14.99 2.11
CA SER A 144 7.72 15.05 0.88
C SER A 144 6.29 14.59 1.16
N PRO A 145 5.29 15.20 0.50
CA PRO A 145 3.93 14.71 0.61
C PRO A 145 3.82 13.33 -0.04
N LEU A 146 3.08 12.43 0.60
CA LEU A 146 2.69 11.16 0.02
C LEU A 146 1.19 10.96 0.26
N ASN A 147 0.43 11.03 -0.83
CA ASN A 147 -1.01 10.84 -0.87
C ASN A 147 -1.31 9.69 -1.82
N ILE A 148 -1.66 8.55 -1.26
CA ILE A 148 -1.75 7.27 -1.96
C ILE A 148 -3.20 7.00 -2.35
N TYR A 149 -3.42 6.69 -3.62
CA TYR A 149 -4.67 6.14 -4.15
C TYR A 149 -4.50 4.63 -4.28
N GLU A 150 -5.13 3.85 -3.40
CA GLU A 150 -5.12 2.39 -3.47
C GLU A 150 -6.17 1.93 -4.48
N VAL A 151 -5.79 1.02 -5.37
CA VAL A 151 -6.64 0.63 -6.50
C VAL A 151 -6.55 -0.86 -6.82
N HIS A 152 -7.73 -1.49 -7.02
CA HIS A 152 -7.86 -2.80 -7.64
C HIS A 152 -8.18 -2.62 -9.13
N LEU A 153 -7.23 -2.94 -10.01
CA LEU A 153 -7.32 -2.64 -11.44
C LEU A 153 -8.53 -3.27 -12.12
N GLY A 154 -8.92 -4.49 -11.71
CA GLY A 154 -10.02 -5.24 -12.31
C GLY A 154 -11.43 -4.73 -11.99
N SER A 155 -11.55 -3.87 -10.96
CA SER A 155 -12.84 -3.30 -10.54
C SER A 155 -12.84 -1.79 -10.46
N TRP A 156 -11.77 -1.12 -10.88
CA TRP A 156 -11.75 0.34 -10.97
C TRP A 156 -12.67 0.82 -12.09
N ARG A 157 -12.43 0.34 -13.31
CA ARG A 157 -13.26 0.61 -14.49
C ARG A 157 -13.18 -0.56 -15.47
N ARG A 158 -14.28 -0.80 -16.21
CA ARG A 158 -14.40 -1.85 -17.21
C ARG A 158 -14.95 -1.30 -18.52
N HIS A 159 -14.79 -2.05 -19.60
CA HIS A 159 -15.48 -1.80 -20.85
C HIS A 159 -16.99 -2.02 -20.70
N GLU A 160 -17.81 -1.46 -21.60
CA GLU A 160 -19.27 -1.60 -21.59
C GLU A 160 -19.73 -3.06 -21.66
N ASN A 161 -18.94 -3.95 -22.28
CA ASN A 161 -19.20 -5.38 -22.34
C ASN A 161 -18.79 -6.16 -21.06
N GLY A 162 -18.25 -5.46 -20.04
CA GLY A 162 -17.80 -6.02 -18.77
C GLY A 162 -16.35 -6.53 -18.76
N ASP A 163 -15.63 -6.49 -19.89
CA ASP A 163 -14.23 -6.88 -19.96
C ASP A 163 -13.34 -5.92 -19.18
N PHE A 164 -12.22 -6.42 -18.66
CA PHE A 164 -11.22 -5.59 -17.99
C PHE A 164 -10.56 -4.61 -18.95
N TYR A 165 -10.22 -3.44 -18.45
CA TYR A 165 -9.25 -2.58 -19.13
C TYR A 165 -7.89 -3.26 -19.15
N ASP A 166 -7.17 -3.12 -20.25
CA ASP A 166 -5.77 -3.55 -20.32
C ASP A 166 -4.83 -2.55 -19.62
N TYR A 167 -3.58 -2.97 -19.34
CA TYR A 167 -2.58 -2.12 -18.68
C TYR A 167 -2.34 -0.81 -19.42
N ARG A 168 -2.45 -0.77 -20.76
CA ARG A 168 -2.22 0.44 -21.54
C ARG A 168 -3.37 1.42 -21.41
N THR A 169 -4.60 0.96 -21.48
CA THR A 169 -5.79 1.76 -21.24
C THR A 169 -5.78 2.31 -19.81
N LEU A 170 -5.50 1.41 -18.83
CA LEU A 170 -5.39 1.80 -17.42
C LEU A 170 -4.30 2.85 -17.18
N ALA A 171 -3.15 2.77 -17.88
CA ALA A 171 -2.08 3.74 -17.74
C ALA A 171 -2.55 5.17 -18.00
N HIS A 172 -3.37 5.40 -19.02
CA HIS A 172 -3.89 6.72 -19.36
C HIS A 172 -5.04 7.14 -18.47
N GLU A 173 -6.08 6.31 -18.37
CA GLU A 173 -7.30 6.63 -17.64
C GLU A 173 -7.05 6.84 -16.14
N LEU A 174 -6.25 5.95 -15.53
CA LEU A 174 -5.94 6.03 -14.11
C LEU A 174 -5.00 7.22 -13.81
N ALA A 175 -3.97 7.44 -14.65
CA ALA A 175 -3.06 8.56 -14.44
C ALA A 175 -3.79 9.91 -14.50
N ASP A 176 -4.66 10.11 -15.48
CA ASP A 176 -5.42 11.34 -15.63
C ASP A 176 -6.38 11.54 -14.44
N HIS A 177 -7.04 10.47 -13.97
CA HIS A 177 -7.94 10.51 -12.81
C HIS A 177 -7.19 10.84 -11.51
N VAL A 178 -6.09 10.16 -11.24
CA VAL A 178 -5.28 10.32 -10.03
C VAL A 178 -4.70 11.75 -9.95
N LEU A 179 -4.19 12.27 -11.06
CA LEU A 179 -3.67 13.64 -11.13
C LEU A 179 -4.78 14.69 -10.97
N ASP A 180 -5.93 14.46 -11.60
CA ASP A 180 -7.07 15.39 -11.46
C ASP A 180 -7.56 15.47 -10.03
N LEU A 181 -7.52 14.35 -9.30
CA LEU A 181 -7.89 14.28 -7.89
C LEU A 181 -6.79 14.77 -6.94
N GLY A 182 -5.56 15.04 -7.41
CA GLY A 182 -4.46 15.51 -6.56
C GLY A 182 -3.81 14.43 -5.71
N TYR A 183 -3.82 13.17 -6.15
CA TYR A 183 -2.94 12.13 -5.60
C TYR A 183 -1.59 12.15 -6.31
N ASN A 184 -0.54 11.68 -5.66
CA ASN A 184 0.80 11.61 -6.23
C ASN A 184 1.43 10.20 -6.16
N CYS A 185 0.67 9.23 -5.68
CA CYS A 185 1.08 7.83 -5.59
C CYS A 185 -0.12 6.92 -5.84
N VAL A 186 0.12 5.81 -6.53
CA VAL A 186 -0.84 4.71 -6.70
C VAL A 186 -0.29 3.49 -5.98
N GLU A 187 -1.11 2.86 -5.14
CA GLU A 187 -0.82 1.54 -4.58
C GLU A 187 -1.72 0.52 -5.26
N LEU A 188 -1.09 -0.40 -6.00
CA LEU A 188 -1.79 -1.45 -6.73
C LEU A 188 -2.04 -2.63 -5.80
N MET A 189 -3.30 -2.99 -5.56
CA MET A 189 -3.62 -4.31 -4.99
C MET A 189 -2.94 -5.40 -5.83
N PRO A 190 -2.71 -6.62 -5.31
CA PRO A 190 -1.77 -7.55 -5.91
C PRO A 190 -2.01 -7.79 -7.40
N VAL A 191 -1.00 -7.52 -8.23
CA VAL A 191 -0.97 -7.82 -9.67
C VAL A 191 0.01 -8.94 -10.02
N THR A 192 0.60 -9.60 -9.03
CA THR A 192 1.26 -10.91 -9.21
C THR A 192 0.24 -11.93 -9.66
N GLU A 193 0.60 -12.85 -10.57
CA GLU A 193 -0.39 -13.79 -11.15
C GLU A 193 -1.06 -14.66 -10.08
N TYR A 194 -2.37 -14.80 -10.18
CA TYR A 194 -3.22 -15.55 -9.24
C TYR A 194 -4.37 -16.24 -9.97
N PRO A 195 -4.86 -17.43 -9.48
CA PRO A 195 -5.87 -18.20 -10.18
C PRO A 195 -7.31 -17.73 -9.92
N LEU A 196 -7.62 -17.20 -8.73
CA LEU A 196 -8.96 -16.92 -8.24
C LEU A 196 -9.22 -15.42 -8.08
N ASP A 197 -10.20 -14.88 -8.80
CA ASP A 197 -10.56 -13.46 -8.71
C ASP A 197 -11.04 -13.05 -7.31
N ASP A 198 -11.79 -13.92 -6.63
CA ASP A 198 -12.31 -13.71 -5.28
C ASP A 198 -11.19 -13.53 -4.22
N SER A 199 -9.95 -13.88 -4.57
CA SER A 199 -8.80 -13.65 -3.69
C SER A 199 -8.24 -12.23 -3.79
N TRP A 200 -8.76 -11.39 -4.70
CA TRP A 200 -8.28 -10.03 -4.98
C TRP A 200 -6.79 -9.95 -5.34
N GLY A 201 -6.19 -11.09 -5.65
CA GLY A 201 -4.76 -11.24 -5.92
C GLY A 201 -3.91 -11.72 -4.75
N TYR A 202 -4.48 -11.89 -3.55
CA TYR A 202 -3.69 -12.33 -2.37
C TYR A 202 -3.35 -13.83 -2.36
N GLN A 203 -3.93 -14.63 -3.25
CA GLN A 203 -3.58 -16.05 -3.42
C GLN A 203 -2.68 -16.25 -4.65
N CYS A 204 -1.43 -15.82 -4.56
CA CYS A 204 -0.48 -15.81 -5.67
C CYS A 204 -0.04 -17.21 -6.10
N THR A 205 0.18 -17.36 -7.42
CA THR A 205 0.84 -18.52 -8.05
C THR A 205 2.07 -18.13 -8.86
N GLY A 206 2.19 -16.87 -9.30
CA GLY A 206 3.27 -16.40 -10.15
C GLY A 206 3.98 -15.17 -9.60
N TYR A 207 5.02 -15.36 -8.80
CA TYR A 207 5.74 -14.29 -8.09
C TYR A 207 6.60 -13.39 -8.97
N PHE A 208 6.82 -13.78 -10.24
CA PHE A 208 7.60 -13.03 -11.24
C PHE A 208 6.77 -12.67 -12.49
N ALA A 209 5.46 -12.87 -12.44
CA ALA A 209 4.57 -12.60 -13.55
C ALA A 209 3.54 -11.54 -13.16
N ALA A 210 3.49 -10.43 -13.90
CA ALA A 210 2.34 -9.54 -13.86
C ALA A 210 1.12 -10.29 -14.41
N THR A 211 -0.03 -10.20 -13.71
CA THR A 211 -1.21 -10.98 -14.08
C THR A 211 -1.59 -10.75 -15.53
N SER A 212 -1.84 -11.84 -16.22
CA SER A 212 -2.23 -11.85 -17.65
C SER A 212 -3.64 -11.31 -17.91
N ARG A 213 -4.41 -11.03 -16.84
CA ARG A 213 -5.77 -10.47 -16.93
C ARG A 213 -5.81 -9.15 -17.69
N TYR A 214 -4.78 -8.34 -17.52
CA TYR A 214 -4.73 -6.97 -18.04
C TYR A 214 -3.71 -6.79 -19.17
N GLY A 215 -3.09 -7.89 -19.65
CA GLY A 215 -2.15 -7.82 -20.75
C GLY A 215 -0.83 -8.55 -20.53
N THR A 216 0.22 -8.08 -21.20
CA THR A 216 1.55 -8.68 -21.14
C THR A 216 2.46 -7.99 -20.13
N PRO A 217 3.59 -8.61 -19.72
CA PRO A 217 4.59 -7.95 -18.89
C PRO A 217 5.08 -6.60 -19.45
N ARG A 218 5.20 -6.46 -20.78
CA ARG A 218 5.58 -5.18 -21.40
C ARG A 218 4.49 -4.12 -21.32
N ASP A 219 3.23 -4.53 -21.30
CA ASP A 219 2.13 -3.59 -21.12
C ASP A 219 2.11 -3.09 -19.68
N PHE A 220 2.47 -3.93 -18.70
CA PHE A 220 2.67 -3.48 -17.32
C PHE A 220 3.90 -2.56 -17.18
N MET A 221 5.03 -2.86 -17.87
CA MET A 221 6.15 -1.91 -17.93
C MET A 221 5.70 -0.55 -18.49
N TYR A 222 4.88 -0.54 -19.53
CA TYR A 222 4.32 0.69 -20.10
C TYR A 222 3.44 1.42 -19.11
N PHE A 223 2.62 0.68 -18.34
CA PHE A 223 1.78 1.25 -17.29
C PHE A 223 2.62 2.02 -16.27
N VAL A 224 3.62 1.38 -15.69
CA VAL A 224 4.52 2.01 -14.70
C VAL A 224 5.26 3.21 -15.31
N ASP A 225 5.86 3.03 -16.47
CA ASP A 225 6.61 4.07 -17.20
C ASP A 225 5.74 5.32 -17.48
N HIS A 226 4.48 5.11 -17.89
CA HIS A 226 3.55 6.20 -18.15
C HIS A 226 3.20 6.97 -16.88
N LEU A 227 2.92 6.27 -15.76
CA LEU A 227 2.66 6.92 -14.47
C LEU A 227 3.87 7.74 -14.02
N HIS A 228 5.07 7.22 -14.15
CA HIS A 228 6.32 7.94 -13.83
C HIS A 228 6.50 9.20 -14.66
N GLN A 229 6.25 9.14 -15.98
CA GLN A 229 6.30 10.32 -16.84
C GLN A 229 5.26 11.39 -16.47
N LYS A 230 4.18 10.99 -15.77
CA LYS A 230 3.16 11.89 -15.21
C LYS A 230 3.49 12.35 -13.78
N GLY A 231 4.57 11.89 -13.17
CA GLY A 231 4.97 12.26 -11.81
C GLY A 231 4.23 11.51 -10.71
N ILE A 232 3.76 10.29 -10.99
CA ILE A 232 3.03 9.43 -10.05
C ILE A 232 3.90 8.26 -9.63
N SER A 233 4.11 8.07 -8.32
CA SER A 233 4.75 6.87 -7.74
C SER A 233 3.85 5.65 -7.90
N VAL A 234 4.46 4.46 -8.01
CA VAL A 234 3.77 3.18 -8.05
C VAL A 234 4.28 2.26 -6.95
N ILE A 235 3.42 1.91 -5.99
CA ILE A 235 3.66 0.89 -4.98
C ILE A 235 2.91 -0.37 -5.42
N LEU A 236 3.55 -1.52 -5.28
CA LEU A 236 2.94 -2.82 -5.52
C LEU A 236 2.64 -3.51 -4.19
N ASP A 237 1.40 -3.93 -4.01
CA ASP A 237 1.04 -4.84 -2.93
C ASP A 237 1.61 -6.24 -3.22
N TRP A 238 2.50 -6.72 -2.35
CA TRP A 238 3.28 -7.93 -2.54
C TRP A 238 3.12 -8.87 -1.36
N VAL A 239 2.83 -10.15 -1.65
CA VAL A 239 2.36 -11.15 -0.69
C VAL A 239 3.44 -12.21 -0.41
N PRO A 240 4.44 -11.95 0.46
CA PRO A 240 5.44 -12.93 0.84
C PRO A 240 5.03 -13.78 2.05
N SER A 241 3.90 -13.48 2.66
CA SER A 241 3.43 -14.12 3.89
C SER A 241 2.92 -15.54 3.66
N HIS A 242 2.29 -15.76 2.52
CA HIS A 242 1.66 -17.05 2.19
C HIS A 242 1.44 -17.23 0.68
N PHE A 243 1.02 -18.44 0.29
CA PHE A 243 0.61 -18.77 -1.08
C PHE A 243 -0.53 -19.78 -1.10
N CYS A 244 -1.26 -19.85 -2.23
CA CYS A 244 -2.42 -20.71 -2.38
C CYS A 244 -2.07 -22.21 -2.50
N LYS A 245 -3.07 -23.05 -2.27
CA LYS A 245 -2.94 -24.53 -2.31
C LYS A 245 -3.30 -25.13 -3.68
N ASP A 246 -3.30 -24.35 -4.74
CA ASP A 246 -3.55 -24.85 -6.09
C ASP A 246 -2.44 -25.81 -6.51
N ALA A 247 -2.83 -26.99 -6.99
CA ALA A 247 -1.88 -28.07 -7.28
C ALA A 247 -0.83 -27.71 -8.34
N HIS A 248 -1.15 -26.78 -9.23
CA HIS A 248 -0.22 -26.29 -10.26
C HIS A 248 0.78 -25.23 -9.72
N GLY A 249 0.52 -24.68 -8.52
CA GLY A 249 1.37 -23.69 -7.86
C GLY A 249 2.53 -24.30 -7.07
N LEU A 250 2.91 -23.58 -5.99
CA LEU A 250 4.11 -23.93 -5.20
C LEU A 250 3.90 -25.09 -4.20
N ILE A 251 2.65 -25.38 -3.83
CA ILE A 251 2.34 -26.40 -2.82
C ILE A 251 3.01 -27.74 -3.14
N ASP A 252 3.70 -28.32 -2.17
CA ASP A 252 4.35 -29.62 -2.28
C ASP A 252 5.07 -29.78 -3.64
N PHE A 253 5.88 -28.79 -4.05
CA PHE A 253 6.33 -28.59 -5.43
C PHE A 253 7.03 -29.81 -6.04
N ASP A 254 7.81 -30.53 -5.24
CA ASP A 254 8.52 -31.75 -5.65
C ASP A 254 7.97 -33.04 -5.00
N GLY A 255 6.72 -32.97 -4.52
CA GLY A 255 6.05 -34.03 -3.76
C GLY A 255 6.35 -33.98 -2.26
N THR A 256 7.06 -32.94 -1.81
CA THR A 256 7.34 -32.66 -0.39
C THR A 256 7.15 -31.16 -0.12
N PRO A 257 7.05 -30.72 1.16
CA PRO A 257 7.12 -29.31 1.50
C PRO A 257 8.43 -28.68 1.01
N CYS A 258 8.36 -28.00 -0.14
CA CYS A 258 9.52 -27.45 -0.85
C CYS A 258 9.70 -25.97 -0.57
N TYR A 259 8.62 -25.19 -0.73
CA TYR A 259 8.58 -23.75 -0.44
C TYR A 259 7.99 -23.43 0.94
N GLU A 260 7.15 -24.29 1.45
CA GLU A 260 6.50 -24.20 2.75
C GLU A 260 7.28 -24.90 3.86
N TYR A 261 6.95 -24.54 5.11
CA TYR A 261 7.50 -25.24 6.27
C TYR A 261 7.18 -26.75 6.27
N ALA A 262 8.16 -27.58 6.63
CA ALA A 262 7.94 -29.01 6.84
C ALA A 262 7.10 -29.29 8.11
N ASP A 263 7.22 -28.45 9.14
CA ASP A 263 6.44 -28.55 10.38
C ASP A 263 4.96 -28.22 10.14
N PRO A 264 4.02 -29.17 10.38
CA PRO A 264 2.60 -28.92 10.20
C PRO A 264 2.03 -27.75 11.02
N ASN A 265 2.62 -27.47 12.19
CA ASN A 265 2.19 -26.38 13.06
C ASN A 265 2.64 -25.00 12.57
N LYS A 266 3.62 -24.93 11.65
CA LYS A 266 4.10 -23.70 11.02
C LYS A 266 3.55 -23.52 9.59
N ARG A 267 3.15 -24.61 8.93
CA ARG A 267 2.94 -24.71 7.48
C ARG A 267 1.74 -23.95 6.96
N GLU A 268 0.67 -23.82 7.74
CA GLU A 268 -0.62 -23.32 7.25
C GLU A 268 -1.11 -22.09 8.00
N HIS A 269 -1.77 -21.19 7.27
CA HIS A 269 -2.74 -20.26 7.83
C HIS A 269 -4.14 -20.88 7.68
N GLU A 270 -4.63 -21.51 8.76
CA GLU A 270 -5.91 -22.25 8.75
C GLU A 270 -7.08 -21.36 8.34
N GLY A 271 -7.15 -20.13 8.87
CA GLY A 271 -8.23 -19.16 8.58
C GLY A 271 -8.25 -18.66 7.12
N TRP A 272 -7.12 -18.68 6.42
CA TRP A 272 -7.01 -18.25 5.01
C TRP A 272 -6.93 -19.42 4.03
N GLY A 273 -6.77 -20.63 4.53
CA GLY A 273 -6.62 -21.82 3.70
C GLY A 273 -5.34 -21.84 2.86
N THR A 274 -4.28 -21.17 3.27
CA THR A 274 -3.02 -20.96 2.53
C THR A 274 -1.84 -21.65 3.19
N ARG A 275 -0.71 -21.78 2.46
CA ARG A 275 0.57 -22.25 2.96
C ARG A 275 1.47 -21.08 3.36
N VAL A 276 2.28 -21.27 4.40
CA VAL A 276 3.29 -20.33 4.88
C VAL A 276 4.65 -20.69 4.29
N PHE A 277 5.37 -19.70 3.76
CA PHE A 277 6.72 -19.88 3.27
C PHE A 277 7.70 -20.28 4.40
N ASP A 278 8.64 -21.17 4.08
CA ASP A 278 9.74 -21.54 4.99
C ASP A 278 10.85 -20.48 4.94
N TYR A 279 10.75 -19.46 5.78
CA TYR A 279 11.73 -18.38 5.84
C TYR A 279 13.11 -18.82 6.38
N GLY A 280 13.21 -20.00 6.99
CA GLY A 280 14.45 -20.60 7.45
C GLY A 280 15.24 -21.28 6.33
N ARG A 281 14.59 -21.59 5.20
CA ARG A 281 15.22 -22.24 4.06
C ARG A 281 15.87 -21.23 3.14
N GLY A 282 17.17 -21.34 2.91
CA GLY A 282 17.94 -20.38 2.11
C GLY A 282 17.40 -20.19 0.69
N GLU A 283 17.00 -21.28 0.03
CA GLU A 283 16.45 -21.26 -1.32
C GLU A 283 15.13 -20.51 -1.39
N VAL A 284 14.27 -20.62 -0.37
CA VAL A 284 13.01 -19.90 -0.26
C VAL A 284 13.25 -18.42 0.03
N LYS A 285 14.20 -18.09 0.90
CA LYS A 285 14.66 -16.71 1.10
C LYS A 285 15.13 -16.11 -0.22
N SER A 286 16.00 -16.82 -0.96
CA SER A 286 16.50 -16.36 -2.27
C SER A 286 15.37 -16.19 -3.30
N PHE A 287 14.36 -17.06 -3.30
CA PHE A 287 13.18 -16.92 -4.14
C PHE A 287 12.44 -15.62 -3.84
N LEU A 288 12.10 -15.36 -2.59
CA LEU A 288 11.37 -14.17 -2.16
C LEU A 288 12.19 -12.87 -2.34
N LEU A 289 13.48 -12.87 -1.95
CA LEU A 289 14.36 -11.71 -2.19
C LEU A 289 14.51 -11.41 -3.67
N SER A 290 14.61 -12.46 -4.50
CA SER A 290 14.67 -12.29 -5.95
C SER A 290 13.36 -11.74 -6.53
N SER A 291 12.19 -12.12 -5.99
CA SER A 291 10.91 -11.58 -6.41
C SER A 291 10.78 -10.09 -6.07
N ALA A 292 11.12 -9.68 -4.84
CA ALA A 292 11.11 -8.28 -4.46
C ALA A 292 12.07 -7.44 -5.34
N ALA A 293 13.30 -7.91 -5.51
CA ALA A 293 14.29 -7.23 -6.36
C ALA A 293 13.86 -7.17 -7.83
N PHE A 294 13.14 -8.18 -8.31
CA PHE A 294 12.62 -8.25 -9.68
C PHE A 294 11.61 -7.13 -9.95
N TRP A 295 10.62 -6.93 -9.08
CA TRP A 295 9.63 -5.88 -9.25
C TRP A 295 10.26 -4.48 -9.23
N LEU A 296 11.18 -4.23 -8.32
CA LEU A 296 11.90 -2.95 -8.23
C LEU A 296 12.83 -2.72 -9.43
N ARG A 297 13.50 -3.77 -9.94
CA ARG A 297 14.55 -3.63 -10.96
C ARG A 297 14.05 -3.75 -12.39
N GLU A 298 13.16 -4.72 -12.66
CA GLU A 298 12.72 -5.02 -14.04
C GLU A 298 11.43 -4.27 -14.40
N PHE A 299 10.59 -3.94 -13.40
CA PHE A 299 9.35 -3.20 -13.59
C PHE A 299 9.38 -1.78 -13.03
N HIS A 300 10.49 -1.36 -12.42
CA HIS A 300 10.70 -0.02 -11.87
C HIS A 300 9.62 0.44 -10.88
N VAL A 301 8.88 -0.46 -10.23
CA VAL A 301 7.95 -0.02 -9.19
C VAL A 301 8.72 0.73 -8.09
N ASP A 302 8.12 1.78 -7.55
CA ASP A 302 8.77 2.67 -6.57
C ASP A 302 8.80 2.08 -5.16
N GLY A 303 8.06 1.03 -4.92
CA GLY A 303 8.03 0.38 -3.61
C GLY A 303 7.15 -0.85 -3.55
N LEU A 304 7.18 -1.49 -2.39
CA LEU A 304 6.36 -2.66 -2.06
C LEU A 304 5.61 -2.41 -0.75
N ARG A 305 4.30 -2.61 -0.76
CA ARG A 305 3.53 -2.85 0.45
C ARG A 305 3.59 -4.35 0.74
N VAL A 306 4.12 -4.71 1.88
CA VAL A 306 4.32 -6.11 2.29
C VAL A 306 3.12 -6.55 3.10
N ASP A 307 2.36 -7.47 2.52
CA ASP A 307 1.12 -7.99 3.06
C ASP A 307 1.33 -8.84 4.31
N ALA A 308 0.45 -8.68 5.29
CA ALA A 308 0.28 -9.52 6.47
C ALA A 308 1.59 -9.76 7.27
N VAL A 309 2.41 -8.73 7.46
CA VAL A 309 3.68 -8.84 8.21
C VAL A 309 3.46 -9.37 9.63
N ALA A 310 2.36 -9.00 10.30
CA ALA A 310 2.00 -9.53 11.61
C ALA A 310 1.94 -11.06 11.62
N SER A 311 1.37 -11.67 10.59
CA SER A 311 1.27 -13.14 10.47
C SER A 311 2.62 -13.83 10.28
N MET A 312 3.62 -13.09 9.77
CA MET A 312 4.98 -13.60 9.60
C MET A 312 5.77 -13.55 10.91
N LEU A 313 5.55 -12.52 11.73
CA LEU A 313 6.32 -12.25 12.95
C LEU A 313 6.01 -13.22 14.10
N TYR A 314 4.79 -13.78 14.14
CA TYR A 314 4.33 -14.58 15.26
C TYR A 314 3.98 -16.01 14.85
N LEU A 315 4.61 -17.01 15.49
CA LEU A 315 4.39 -18.43 15.25
C LEU A 315 3.00 -18.91 15.70
N ASP A 316 2.38 -18.20 16.62
CA ASP A 316 1.05 -18.44 17.16
C ASP A 316 -0.07 -17.60 16.50
N TYR A 317 0.24 -16.79 15.49
CA TYR A 317 -0.72 -15.95 14.80
C TYR A 317 -1.89 -16.76 14.19
N GLY A 318 -3.13 -16.41 14.57
CA GLY A 318 -4.33 -17.11 14.09
C GLY A 318 -4.43 -18.58 14.53
N ARG A 319 -3.68 -19.02 15.53
CA ARG A 319 -3.66 -20.40 16.07
C ARG A 319 -4.60 -20.55 17.25
N GLU A 320 -5.92 -20.52 17.01
CA GLU A 320 -6.95 -20.56 18.07
C GLU A 320 -6.87 -21.78 18.97
N ASN A 321 -6.34 -22.88 18.48
CA ASN A 321 -6.27 -24.16 19.22
C ASN A 321 -4.94 -24.36 19.98
N GLY A 322 -4.08 -23.33 20.08
CA GLY A 322 -2.78 -23.42 20.73
C GLY A 322 -1.79 -24.40 20.08
N ARG A 323 -2.05 -24.84 18.84
CA ARG A 323 -1.16 -25.73 18.08
C ARG A 323 -0.15 -24.92 17.29
N TRP A 324 0.94 -24.57 17.91
CA TRP A 324 2.08 -23.90 17.30
C TRP A 324 3.40 -24.45 17.86
N THR A 325 4.46 -24.32 17.09
CA THR A 325 5.80 -24.77 17.50
C THR A 325 6.62 -23.56 17.93
N PRO A 326 7.11 -23.51 19.20
CA PRO A 326 7.96 -22.42 19.67
C PRO A 326 9.25 -22.29 18.87
N ASN A 327 9.83 -21.08 18.88
CA ASN A 327 11.17 -20.86 18.35
C ASN A 327 12.24 -21.54 19.23
N ILE A 328 13.50 -21.50 18.79
CA ILE A 328 14.62 -22.15 19.49
C ILE A 328 14.85 -21.63 20.92
N ASN A 329 14.31 -20.47 21.27
CA ASN A 329 14.39 -19.87 22.61
C ASN A 329 13.12 -20.13 23.44
N GLY A 330 12.14 -20.86 22.90
CA GLY A 330 10.87 -21.16 23.56
C GLY A 330 9.83 -20.05 23.42
N GLY A 331 10.10 -18.98 22.67
CA GLY A 331 9.19 -17.86 22.43
C GLY A 331 8.30 -18.06 21.19
N HIS A 332 7.39 -17.13 20.97
CA HIS A 332 6.43 -17.14 19.87
C HIS A 332 6.87 -16.31 18.65
N GLU A 333 7.95 -15.57 18.74
CA GLU A 333 8.48 -14.79 17.62
C GLU A 333 9.05 -15.74 16.55
N ASN A 334 8.72 -15.49 15.28
CA ASN A 334 9.31 -16.21 14.16
C ASN A 334 10.66 -15.58 13.79
N LEU A 335 11.73 -16.07 14.41
CA LEU A 335 13.09 -15.54 14.22
C LEU A 335 13.54 -15.62 12.76
N GLU A 336 13.10 -16.64 12.03
CA GLU A 336 13.42 -16.88 10.62
C GLU A 336 12.77 -15.80 9.73
N ALA A 337 11.50 -15.45 10.00
CA ALA A 337 10.80 -14.40 9.29
C ALA A 337 11.35 -13.00 9.62
N ILE A 338 11.73 -12.74 10.87
CA ILE A 338 12.38 -11.49 11.28
C ILE A 338 13.68 -11.28 10.50
N ASP A 339 14.51 -12.33 10.41
CA ASP A 339 15.75 -12.29 9.63
C ASP A 339 15.49 -12.08 8.13
N PHE A 340 14.45 -12.74 7.59
CA PHE A 340 14.02 -12.54 6.21
C PHE A 340 13.57 -11.11 5.96
N LEU A 341 12.72 -10.51 6.81
CA LEU A 341 12.21 -9.15 6.64
C LEU A 341 13.32 -8.10 6.65
N ARG A 342 14.33 -8.29 7.50
CA ARG A 342 15.53 -7.45 7.50
C ARG A 342 16.30 -7.56 6.17
N ALA A 343 16.57 -8.80 5.74
CA ALA A 343 17.23 -9.05 4.46
C ALA A 343 16.43 -8.53 3.26
N LEU A 344 15.09 -8.59 3.31
CA LEU A 344 14.19 -8.03 2.31
C LEU A 344 14.40 -6.52 2.16
N ASN A 345 14.34 -5.78 3.26
CA ASN A 345 14.50 -4.33 3.24
C ASN A 345 15.91 -3.90 2.81
N GLU A 346 16.96 -4.59 3.30
CA GLU A 346 18.34 -4.37 2.85
C GLU A 346 18.49 -4.61 1.34
N THR A 347 17.87 -5.69 0.83
CA THR A 347 17.86 -6.00 -0.60
C THR A 347 17.14 -4.92 -1.40
N ALA A 348 15.95 -4.51 -0.98
CA ALA A 348 15.17 -3.48 -1.64
C ALA A 348 15.95 -2.16 -1.76
N PHE A 349 16.52 -1.67 -0.64
CA PHE A 349 17.32 -0.43 -0.65
C PHE A 349 18.67 -0.56 -1.38
N SER A 350 19.20 -1.79 -1.53
CA SER A 350 20.36 -2.00 -2.40
C SER A 350 20.03 -1.88 -3.88
N VAL A 351 18.79 -2.17 -4.27
CA VAL A 351 18.27 -2.03 -5.65
C VAL A 351 17.87 -0.58 -5.93
N ASP A 352 17.07 0.01 -5.05
CA ASP A 352 16.66 1.42 -5.09
C ASP A 352 16.73 2.03 -3.68
N PRO A 353 17.71 2.90 -3.40
CA PRO A 353 17.83 3.57 -2.09
C PRO A 353 16.60 4.42 -1.70
N ASN A 354 15.74 4.77 -2.66
CA ASN A 354 14.52 5.55 -2.45
C ASN A 354 13.24 4.68 -2.47
N ALA A 355 13.38 3.36 -2.39
CA ALA A 355 12.23 2.45 -2.37
C ALA A 355 11.29 2.77 -1.20
N LEU A 356 9.98 2.66 -1.47
CA LEU A 356 8.93 2.77 -0.46
C LEU A 356 8.60 1.36 0.05
N MET A 357 9.17 0.99 1.21
CA MET A 357 8.92 -0.31 1.83
C MET A 357 7.92 -0.13 2.96
N VAL A 358 6.68 -0.54 2.72
CA VAL A 358 5.52 -0.33 3.60
C VAL A 358 5.13 -1.64 4.26
N ALA A 359 5.07 -1.70 5.58
CA ALA A 359 4.62 -2.88 6.31
C ALA A 359 3.13 -2.80 6.63
N GLU A 360 2.35 -3.81 6.25
CA GLU A 360 1.07 -4.06 6.91
C GLU A 360 1.34 -4.88 8.19
N GLU A 361 1.46 -4.18 9.29
CA GLU A 361 1.69 -4.78 10.60
C GLU A 361 0.69 -4.22 11.60
N SER A 362 -0.23 -5.07 12.07
CA SER A 362 -1.39 -4.69 12.87
C SER A 362 -1.18 -4.81 14.39
N THR A 363 -0.02 -5.31 14.83
CA THR A 363 0.28 -5.54 16.24
C THR A 363 1.13 -4.41 16.84
N ALA A 364 1.47 -4.54 18.11
CA ALA A 364 2.38 -3.65 18.82
C ALA A 364 3.87 -4.02 18.62
N TRP A 365 4.22 -4.72 17.55
CA TRP A 365 5.63 -5.05 17.27
C TRP A 365 6.47 -3.76 17.17
N PRO A 366 7.56 -3.66 17.95
CA PRO A 366 8.33 -2.42 18.01
C PRO A 366 9.34 -2.30 16.85
N LEU A 367 9.73 -1.05 16.54
CA LEU A 367 10.84 -0.72 15.64
C LEU A 367 10.66 -1.26 14.20
N VAL A 368 9.41 -1.37 13.72
CA VAL A 368 9.12 -1.82 12.36
C VAL A 368 9.82 -0.90 11.34
N THR A 369 9.77 0.42 11.58
CA THR A 369 10.33 1.43 10.67
C THR A 369 11.72 1.93 11.08
N ARG A 370 12.41 1.20 11.95
CA ARG A 370 13.81 1.49 12.29
C ARG A 370 14.76 0.61 11.47
N PRO A 371 15.95 1.11 11.13
CA PRO A 371 16.95 0.33 10.42
C PRO A 371 17.30 -0.97 11.13
N ALA A 372 17.60 -2.04 10.35
CA ALA A 372 17.98 -3.33 10.90
C ALA A 372 19.20 -3.26 11.84
N LYS A 373 20.19 -2.41 11.53
CA LYS A 373 21.37 -2.15 12.37
C LYS A 373 21.03 -1.60 13.76
N ASP A 374 19.87 -0.97 13.91
CA ASP A 374 19.38 -0.38 15.16
C ASP A 374 18.35 -1.32 15.85
N GLY A 375 18.26 -2.56 15.40
CA GLY A 375 17.40 -3.61 15.94
C GLY A 375 16.01 -3.67 15.29
N GLY A 376 15.69 -2.79 14.34
CA GLY A 376 14.40 -2.75 13.66
C GLY A 376 14.24 -3.80 12.56
N LEU A 377 13.09 -3.75 11.86
CA LEU A 377 12.81 -4.59 10.70
C LEU A 377 13.30 -3.95 9.39
N GLY A 378 13.56 -2.64 9.37
CA GLY A 378 14.12 -1.94 8.22
C GLY A 378 13.11 -1.35 7.25
N PHE A 379 11.80 -1.48 7.45
CA PHE A 379 10.81 -0.75 6.65
C PHE A 379 10.99 0.76 6.81
N ASN A 380 10.53 1.55 5.85
CA ASN A 380 10.49 3.00 6.03
C ASN A 380 9.10 3.55 6.30
N LEU A 381 8.06 2.73 6.12
CA LEU A 381 6.68 3.07 6.45
C LEU A 381 5.94 1.86 7.06
N LYS A 382 4.92 2.15 7.86
CA LYS A 382 4.00 1.17 8.46
C LYS A 382 2.56 1.67 8.38
N TRP A 383 1.60 0.84 8.03
CA TRP A 383 0.17 1.18 8.16
C TRP A 383 -0.21 1.34 9.63
N ASN A 384 -0.92 2.42 9.95
CA ASN A 384 -1.45 2.66 11.30
C ASN A 384 -2.84 2.02 11.47
N MET A 385 -2.86 0.72 11.70
CA MET A 385 -4.09 -0.05 11.86
C MET A 385 -4.86 0.35 13.14
N GLY A 386 -4.16 0.77 14.21
CA GLY A 386 -4.79 1.27 15.43
C GLY A 386 -5.60 2.53 15.18
N TRP A 387 -4.99 3.54 14.54
CA TRP A 387 -5.68 4.76 14.13
C TRP A 387 -6.88 4.46 13.22
N MET A 388 -6.70 3.59 12.25
CA MET A 388 -7.77 3.20 11.32
C MET A 388 -8.96 2.58 12.05
N ASN A 389 -8.73 1.65 12.99
CA ASN A 389 -9.78 1.01 13.76
C ASN A 389 -10.53 2.02 14.63
N ASP A 390 -9.80 2.91 15.35
CA ASP A 390 -10.39 3.94 16.20
C ASP A 390 -11.26 4.90 15.36
N MET A 391 -10.75 5.34 14.21
CA MET A 391 -11.48 6.21 13.29
C MET A 391 -12.75 5.54 12.74
N CYS A 392 -12.65 4.32 12.23
CA CYS A 392 -13.81 3.59 11.70
C CYS A 392 -14.86 3.31 12.77
N HIS A 393 -14.46 3.08 14.02
CA HIS A 393 -15.37 2.97 15.14
C HIS A 393 -16.08 4.31 15.40
N TYR A 394 -15.32 5.40 15.58
CA TYR A 394 -15.86 6.73 15.85
C TYR A 394 -16.83 7.23 14.79
N LEU A 395 -16.52 7.00 13.51
CA LEU A 395 -17.34 7.46 12.40
C LEU A 395 -18.72 6.82 12.36
N LYS A 396 -18.84 5.54 12.77
CA LYS A 396 -20.10 4.79 12.81
C LYS A 396 -21.02 5.22 13.95
N LEU A 397 -20.49 5.93 14.96
CA LEU A 397 -21.28 6.37 16.09
C LEU A 397 -22.25 7.49 15.68
N ASP A 398 -23.49 7.39 16.14
CA ASP A 398 -24.39 8.55 16.13
C ASP A 398 -23.68 9.74 16.82
N PRO A 399 -23.74 10.95 16.24
CA PRO A 399 -23.03 12.12 16.75
C PRO A 399 -23.30 12.42 18.23
N TRP A 400 -24.48 12.05 18.74
CA TRP A 400 -24.81 12.20 20.16
C TRP A 400 -23.89 11.37 21.08
N PHE A 401 -23.50 10.18 20.64
CA PHE A 401 -22.64 9.30 21.42
C PHE A 401 -21.16 9.60 21.29
N ARG A 402 -20.73 10.35 20.26
CA ARG A 402 -19.33 10.69 19.99
C ARG A 402 -18.64 11.38 21.16
N GLN A 403 -19.39 12.17 21.96
CA GLN A 403 -18.86 12.82 23.17
C GLN A 403 -18.27 11.82 24.20
N PHE A 404 -18.74 10.58 24.22
CA PHE A 404 -18.24 9.53 25.11
C PHE A 404 -17.07 8.74 24.52
N HIS A 405 -16.78 8.96 23.25
CA HIS A 405 -15.75 8.28 22.47
C HIS A 405 -14.71 9.24 21.87
N HIS A 406 -14.61 10.43 22.42
CA HIS A 406 -13.70 11.48 21.92
C HIS A 406 -12.23 11.02 21.91
N LYS A 407 -11.87 10.06 22.74
CA LYS A 407 -10.53 9.46 22.76
C LYS A 407 -10.18 8.75 21.46
N ASP A 408 -11.15 8.21 20.74
CA ASP A 408 -10.89 7.50 19.47
C ASP A 408 -10.23 8.42 18.45
N ILE A 409 -10.54 9.72 18.44
CA ILE A 409 -9.93 10.71 17.55
C ILE A 409 -8.64 11.34 18.09
N THR A 410 -8.29 11.13 19.37
CA THR A 410 -7.12 11.77 19.98
C THR A 410 -6.05 10.80 20.44
N PHE A 411 -6.42 9.55 20.75
CA PHE A 411 -5.51 8.56 21.34
C PHE A 411 -4.33 8.21 20.43
N SER A 412 -4.54 8.19 19.11
CA SER A 412 -3.49 7.87 18.14
C SER A 412 -2.26 8.76 18.29
N LEU A 413 -2.41 10.00 18.76
CA LEU A 413 -1.29 10.93 18.98
C LEU A 413 -0.36 10.47 20.12
N MET A 414 -0.81 9.58 21.01
CA MET A 414 0.05 9.01 22.06
C MET A 414 1.19 8.17 21.46
N TYR A 415 0.99 7.61 20.26
CA TYR A 415 1.97 6.75 19.60
C TYR A 415 2.31 7.17 18.14
N ALA A 416 1.71 8.26 17.64
CA ALA A 416 1.84 8.70 16.24
C ALA A 416 3.29 8.85 15.75
N PHE A 417 4.24 9.02 16.66
CA PHE A 417 5.67 9.22 16.34
C PHE A 417 6.55 8.04 16.81
N SER A 418 5.95 6.90 17.20
CA SER A 418 6.69 5.68 17.52
C SER A 418 7.23 5.00 16.26
N GLU A 419 6.52 5.12 15.15
CA GLU A 419 6.86 4.61 13.83
C GLU A 419 6.59 5.67 12.75
N ASN A 420 7.04 5.44 11.53
CA ASN A 420 6.70 6.28 10.38
C ASN A 420 5.40 5.76 9.76
N PHE A 421 4.28 6.36 10.15
CA PHE A 421 2.97 5.82 9.79
C PHE A 421 2.44 6.32 8.44
N VAL A 422 1.76 5.42 7.73
CA VAL A 422 0.72 5.71 6.74
C VAL A 422 -0.63 5.55 7.42
N LEU A 423 -1.55 6.46 7.19
CA LEU A 423 -2.92 6.42 7.70
C LEU A 423 -3.84 5.80 6.64
N PRO A 424 -4.15 4.49 6.74
CA PRO A 424 -4.92 3.81 5.70
C PRO A 424 -6.42 3.91 5.96
N ILE A 425 -7.17 4.23 4.90
CA ILE A 425 -8.55 3.79 4.71
C ILE A 425 -8.52 2.92 3.47
N SER A 426 -8.19 1.65 3.66
CA SER A 426 -7.85 0.69 2.62
C SER A 426 -9.06 -0.09 2.11
N HIS A 427 -8.82 -0.99 1.16
CA HIS A 427 -9.81 -1.94 0.65
C HIS A 427 -10.47 -2.77 1.76
N ASP A 428 -9.72 -3.19 2.79
CA ASP A 428 -10.24 -3.99 3.90
C ASP A 428 -11.33 -3.29 4.71
N GLU A 429 -11.33 -1.95 4.70
CA GLU A 429 -12.29 -1.17 5.48
C GLU A 429 -13.64 -1.00 4.79
N VAL A 430 -13.75 -1.35 3.52
CA VAL A 430 -14.94 -1.07 2.69
C VAL A 430 -15.60 -2.34 2.13
N VAL A 431 -15.37 -3.47 2.77
CA VAL A 431 -15.91 -4.80 2.42
C VAL A 431 -16.47 -5.53 3.65
N HIS A 432 -17.08 -6.68 3.45
CA HIS A 432 -17.50 -7.61 4.49
C HIS A 432 -18.43 -6.98 5.54
N MET A 433 -19.43 -6.22 5.10
CA MET A 433 -20.42 -5.51 5.93
C MET A 433 -19.81 -4.42 6.83
N LYS A 434 -18.60 -3.94 6.50
CA LYS A 434 -18.00 -2.79 7.19
C LYS A 434 -18.56 -1.44 6.70
N GLY A 435 -19.24 -1.43 5.53
CA GLY A 435 -19.78 -0.25 4.84
C GLY A 435 -18.72 0.50 4.02
N SER A 436 -19.11 1.18 2.95
CA SER A 436 -18.24 2.14 2.26
C SER A 436 -17.83 3.28 3.21
N LEU A 437 -16.91 4.16 2.82
CA LEU A 437 -16.58 5.32 3.67
C LEU A 437 -17.82 6.18 3.94
N ARG A 438 -18.66 6.46 2.93
CA ARG A 438 -19.95 7.12 3.12
C ARG A 438 -20.91 6.28 3.96
N GLY A 439 -21.00 4.99 3.70
CA GLY A 439 -21.88 4.06 4.42
C GLY A 439 -21.58 3.90 5.91
N LYS A 440 -20.40 4.31 6.36
CA LYS A 440 -20.04 4.39 7.79
C LYS A 440 -20.64 5.61 8.48
N MET A 441 -21.02 6.66 7.74
CA MET A 441 -21.49 7.91 8.32
C MET A 441 -22.98 7.80 8.67
N PRO A 442 -23.39 8.15 9.90
CA PRO A 442 -24.80 8.22 10.30
C PRO A 442 -25.50 9.46 9.72
N GLY A 443 -26.82 9.43 9.73
CA GLY A 443 -27.68 10.54 9.36
C GLY A 443 -28.22 10.46 7.94
N ASP A 444 -28.74 11.59 7.43
CA ASP A 444 -29.22 11.71 6.07
C ASP A 444 -28.07 11.85 5.05
N ASP A 445 -28.41 11.88 3.76
CA ASP A 445 -27.43 11.96 2.68
C ASP A 445 -26.48 13.14 2.81
N TRP A 446 -26.99 14.33 3.20
CA TRP A 446 -26.17 15.51 3.41
C TRP A 446 -25.18 15.30 4.58
N GLN A 447 -25.69 14.80 5.71
CA GLN A 447 -24.88 14.54 6.92
C GLN A 447 -23.79 13.49 6.65
N GLN A 448 -24.10 12.46 5.88
CA GLN A 448 -23.12 11.43 5.51
C GLN A 448 -22.00 12.04 4.66
N LEU A 449 -22.32 12.77 3.61
CA LEU A 449 -21.32 13.41 2.75
C LEU A 449 -20.55 14.52 3.50
N ALA A 450 -21.21 15.24 4.42
CA ALA A 450 -20.54 16.18 5.31
C ALA A 450 -19.55 15.45 6.26
N GLY A 451 -19.97 14.31 6.81
CA GLY A 451 -19.11 13.45 7.60
C GLY A 451 -17.87 12.96 6.84
N VAL A 452 -18.04 12.58 5.57
CA VAL A 452 -16.91 12.21 4.69
C VAL A 452 -15.96 13.40 4.53
N ARG A 453 -16.47 14.61 4.30
CA ARG A 453 -15.64 15.82 4.17
C ARG A 453 -14.89 16.15 5.46
N ALA A 454 -15.56 16.11 6.61
CA ALA A 454 -14.94 16.37 7.90
C ALA A 454 -13.83 15.36 8.21
N PHE A 455 -14.09 14.07 7.98
CA PHE A 455 -13.13 13.02 8.21
C PHE A 455 -11.93 13.11 7.27
N THR A 456 -12.16 13.32 5.98
CA THR A 456 -11.06 13.47 5.00
C THR A 456 -10.18 14.66 5.34
N ALA A 457 -10.76 15.78 5.77
CA ALA A 457 -10.01 16.94 6.24
C ALA A 457 -9.16 16.60 7.49
N TYR A 458 -9.73 15.86 8.44
CA TYR A 458 -8.98 15.39 9.61
C TYR A 458 -7.85 14.42 9.22
N LEU A 459 -8.13 13.44 8.35
CA LEU A 459 -7.14 12.50 7.83
C LEU A 459 -5.94 13.23 7.22
N LEU A 460 -6.19 14.21 6.33
CA LEU A 460 -5.12 14.95 5.65
C LEU A 460 -4.34 15.88 6.59
N ALA A 461 -4.97 16.37 7.66
CA ALA A 461 -4.33 17.21 8.67
C ALA A 461 -3.55 16.43 9.73
N HIS A 462 -3.95 15.19 10.06
CA HIS A 462 -3.29 14.34 11.06
C HIS A 462 -1.84 14.00 10.62
N PRO A 463 -0.86 13.90 11.53
CA PRO A 463 0.50 13.44 11.20
C PRO A 463 0.52 12.06 10.55
N GLY A 464 1.40 11.85 9.58
CA GLY A 464 1.58 10.61 8.82
C GLY A 464 1.24 10.75 7.34
N LYS A 465 1.67 9.80 6.50
CA LYS A 465 1.34 9.73 5.07
C LYS A 465 -0.10 9.24 4.90
N LYS A 466 -0.68 9.45 3.73
CA LYS A 466 -2.12 9.27 3.49
C LYS A 466 -2.38 8.14 2.51
N LEU A 467 -3.40 7.32 2.80
CA LEU A 467 -3.90 6.32 1.88
C LEU A 467 -5.43 6.30 1.90
N THR A 468 -6.03 6.33 0.71
CA THR A 468 -7.47 6.21 0.52
C THR A 468 -7.75 5.22 -0.60
N PHE A 469 -8.67 4.29 -0.35
CA PHE A 469 -9.10 3.32 -1.35
C PHE A 469 -10.02 3.96 -2.38
N MET A 470 -9.91 3.52 -3.64
CA MET A 470 -10.73 3.94 -4.77
C MET A 470 -12.24 3.93 -4.45
N GLY A 471 -12.98 4.89 -5.00
CA GLY A 471 -14.43 5.02 -4.82
C GLY A 471 -14.85 5.94 -3.65
N ALA A 472 -13.93 6.25 -2.73
CA ALA A 472 -14.20 7.22 -1.67
C ALA A 472 -14.53 8.62 -2.25
N GLU A 473 -13.83 9.01 -3.30
CA GLU A 473 -14.00 10.28 -4.03
C GLU A 473 -15.34 10.39 -4.78
N LEU A 474 -15.96 9.26 -5.08
CA LEU A 474 -17.28 9.20 -5.70
C LEU A 474 -18.41 9.39 -4.67
N GLY A 475 -18.09 9.31 -3.37
CA GLY A 475 -19.10 9.21 -2.32
C GLY A 475 -19.98 7.96 -2.50
N GLN A 476 -19.37 6.86 -2.92
CA GLN A 476 -20.05 5.61 -3.18
C GLN A 476 -20.74 5.09 -1.92
N TRP A 477 -22.00 4.66 -2.08
CA TRP A 477 -22.79 4.12 -0.98
C TRP A 477 -22.50 2.64 -0.72
N HIS A 478 -22.43 1.85 -1.83
CA HIS A 478 -22.18 0.43 -1.75
C HIS A 478 -20.75 0.14 -1.29
N GLU A 479 -20.58 -0.99 -0.60
CA GLU A 479 -19.26 -1.56 -0.37
C GLU A 479 -18.55 -1.85 -1.70
N TRP A 480 -17.24 -1.94 -1.65
CA TRP A 480 -16.48 -2.37 -2.81
C TRP A 480 -16.84 -3.82 -3.18
N ASP A 481 -17.06 -4.04 -4.47
CA ASP A 481 -17.28 -5.34 -5.10
C ASP A 481 -16.26 -5.55 -6.22
N PHE A 482 -15.36 -6.52 -6.04
CA PHE A 482 -14.35 -6.85 -7.05
C PHE A 482 -14.95 -7.38 -8.36
N ALA A 483 -16.17 -7.92 -8.33
CA ALA A 483 -16.84 -8.46 -9.51
C ALA A 483 -17.44 -7.38 -10.42
N SER A 484 -17.63 -6.17 -9.91
CA SER A 484 -18.15 -5.01 -10.65
C SER A 484 -17.12 -3.87 -10.73
N GLN A 485 -17.35 -2.88 -11.58
CA GLN A 485 -16.59 -1.62 -11.52
C GLN A 485 -17.15 -0.69 -10.45
N LEU A 486 -16.40 0.38 -10.12
CA LEU A 486 -16.90 1.46 -9.27
C LEU A 486 -18.19 2.07 -9.84
N ASP A 487 -19.00 2.64 -8.97
CA ASP A 487 -20.31 3.25 -9.29
C ASP A 487 -20.14 4.60 -10.02
N TRP A 488 -19.44 4.61 -11.18
CA TRP A 488 -19.14 5.81 -11.96
C TRP A 488 -20.39 6.61 -12.34
N TYR A 489 -21.55 5.97 -12.46
CA TYR A 489 -22.85 6.62 -12.74
C TYR A 489 -23.24 7.62 -11.65
N LEU A 490 -22.70 7.50 -10.44
CA LEU A 490 -22.95 8.47 -9.36
C LEU A 490 -22.51 9.89 -9.73
N LEU A 491 -21.54 10.03 -10.63
CA LEU A 491 -21.11 11.34 -11.11
C LEU A 491 -22.16 12.04 -12.00
N GLU A 492 -23.29 11.42 -12.30
CA GLU A 492 -24.46 12.09 -12.87
C GLU A 492 -25.21 12.92 -11.81
N ASN A 493 -25.04 12.61 -10.52
CA ASN A 493 -25.67 13.31 -9.40
C ASN A 493 -24.80 14.49 -8.93
N LYS A 494 -25.44 15.59 -8.61
CA LYS A 494 -24.78 16.82 -8.17
C LYS A 494 -23.96 16.61 -6.89
N GLU A 495 -24.51 15.90 -5.92
CA GLU A 495 -23.89 15.66 -4.61
C GLU A 495 -22.58 14.87 -4.74
N ASN A 496 -22.55 13.90 -5.65
CA ASN A 496 -21.36 13.09 -5.91
C ASN A 496 -20.30 13.89 -6.70
N GLN A 497 -20.70 14.73 -7.65
CA GLN A 497 -19.81 15.69 -8.32
C GLN A 497 -19.18 16.66 -7.31
N GLN A 498 -19.97 17.18 -6.36
CA GLN A 498 -19.50 18.06 -5.30
C GLN A 498 -18.54 17.35 -4.36
N THR A 499 -18.78 16.08 -4.05
CA THR A 499 -17.87 15.24 -3.26
C THR A 499 -16.55 15.03 -4.00
N GLN A 500 -16.58 14.68 -5.27
CA GLN A 500 -15.37 14.53 -6.08
C GLN A 500 -14.59 15.85 -6.18
N ARG A 501 -15.30 16.98 -6.35
CA ARG A 501 -14.68 18.30 -6.33
C ARG A 501 -13.98 18.60 -5.02
N PHE A 502 -14.59 18.22 -3.89
CA PHE A 502 -13.99 18.36 -2.58
C PHE A 502 -12.68 17.56 -2.48
N PHE A 503 -12.67 16.26 -2.86
CA PHE A 503 -11.46 15.44 -2.86
C PHE A 503 -10.35 16.07 -3.70
N LYS A 504 -10.67 16.54 -4.89
CA LYS A 504 -9.74 17.24 -5.77
C LYS A 504 -9.09 18.44 -5.11
N ASP A 505 -9.89 19.30 -4.49
CA ASP A 505 -9.40 20.55 -3.94
C ASP A 505 -8.65 20.34 -2.62
N ILE A 506 -9.11 19.43 -1.75
CA ILE A 506 -8.44 19.17 -0.47
C ILE A 506 -7.13 18.39 -0.65
N ASN A 507 -7.05 17.47 -1.60
CA ASN A 507 -5.81 16.78 -1.91
C ASN A 507 -4.75 17.76 -2.45
N ARG A 508 -5.14 18.66 -3.35
CA ARG A 508 -4.25 19.73 -3.85
C ARG A 508 -3.83 20.68 -2.73
N PHE A 509 -4.76 21.00 -1.83
CA PHE A 509 -4.44 21.77 -0.64
C PHE A 509 -3.39 21.04 0.20
N TYR A 510 -3.56 19.76 0.51
CA TYR A 510 -2.56 18.95 1.21
C TYR A 510 -1.19 19.01 0.54
N LEU A 511 -1.10 18.77 -0.77
CA LEU A 511 0.17 18.79 -1.49
C LEU A 511 0.86 20.17 -1.43
N SER A 512 0.07 21.26 -1.42
CA SER A 512 0.58 22.65 -1.41
C SER A 512 0.99 23.16 -0.05
N GLN A 513 0.52 22.54 1.04
CA GLN A 513 0.72 23.00 2.42
C GLN A 513 1.80 22.20 3.14
N SER A 514 3.06 22.68 3.07
CA SER A 514 4.18 21.97 3.72
C SER A 514 4.00 21.70 5.23
N PRO A 515 3.29 22.52 6.03
CA PRO A 515 3.02 22.16 7.42
C PRO A 515 2.32 20.80 7.58
N LEU A 516 1.60 20.32 6.57
CA LEU A 516 0.85 19.06 6.63
C LEU A 516 1.71 17.81 6.41
N TRP A 517 2.97 17.95 5.92
CA TRP A 517 3.79 16.81 5.54
C TRP A 517 5.31 16.94 5.74
N ASP A 518 5.85 18.15 5.97
CA ASP A 518 7.31 18.36 6.09
C ASP A 518 7.89 17.83 7.42
N ILE A 519 7.06 17.75 8.47
CA ILE A 519 7.41 17.12 9.75
C ILE A 519 6.27 16.18 10.16
N ASP A 520 6.24 14.99 9.56
CA ASP A 520 5.16 14.01 9.80
C ASP A 520 5.47 13.03 10.95
N PHE A 521 6.74 12.85 11.29
CA PHE A 521 7.17 11.75 12.17
C PHE A 521 7.81 12.26 13.48
N SER A 522 7.46 13.48 13.90
CA SER A 522 8.00 14.12 15.11
C SER A 522 6.99 15.07 15.73
N TRP A 523 7.02 15.20 17.06
CA TRP A 523 6.22 16.19 17.82
C TRP A 523 6.50 17.64 17.42
N GLU A 524 7.63 17.94 16.81
CA GLU A 524 7.95 19.29 16.33
C GLU A 524 6.96 19.79 15.28
N GLY A 525 6.35 18.85 14.52
CA GLY A 525 5.37 19.15 13.49
C GLY A 525 3.92 19.23 13.97
N PHE A 526 3.64 18.98 15.27
CA PHE A 526 2.27 18.87 15.78
C PHE A 526 2.13 19.45 17.19
N GLU A 527 1.03 20.15 17.45
CA GLU A 527 0.64 20.56 18.79
C GLU A 527 -0.89 20.63 18.91
N TRP A 528 -1.45 20.03 19.95
CA TRP A 528 -2.83 20.24 20.30
C TRP A 528 -3.09 21.66 20.81
N LEU A 529 -4.13 22.31 20.31
CA LEU A 529 -4.69 23.55 20.84
C LEU A 529 -5.95 23.26 21.66
N VAL A 530 -6.82 22.37 21.17
CA VAL A 530 -7.99 21.85 21.88
C VAL A 530 -8.07 20.35 21.60
N ALA A 531 -7.80 19.53 22.62
CA ALA A 531 -7.80 18.08 22.52
C ALA A 531 -9.00 17.42 23.22
N ASP A 532 -9.67 18.11 24.12
CA ASP A 532 -10.59 17.53 25.10
C ASP A 532 -12.02 18.11 25.10
N ASP A 533 -12.38 18.86 24.06
CA ASP A 533 -13.74 19.38 23.91
C ASP A 533 -14.71 18.30 23.37
N ASN A 534 -14.86 17.25 24.15
CA ASN A 534 -15.76 16.14 23.85
C ASN A 534 -17.24 16.55 23.81
N HIS A 535 -17.63 17.56 24.60
CA HIS A 535 -19.01 18.04 24.64
C HIS A 535 -19.46 18.63 23.28
N ASN A 536 -18.57 19.34 22.63
CA ASN A 536 -18.81 19.91 21.31
C ASN A 536 -18.39 18.99 20.16
N ASN A 537 -17.69 17.91 20.43
CA ASN A 537 -17.03 17.02 19.43
C ASN A 537 -16.09 17.80 18.51
N VAL A 538 -15.33 18.75 19.08
CA VAL A 538 -14.39 19.60 18.36
C VAL A 538 -12.96 19.27 18.77
N VAL A 539 -12.08 19.22 17.81
CA VAL A 539 -10.62 19.19 18.02
C VAL A 539 -9.96 20.30 17.24
N VAL A 540 -8.93 20.92 17.82
CA VAL A 540 -8.13 21.94 17.17
C VAL A 540 -6.66 21.66 17.42
N PHE A 541 -5.85 21.70 16.37
CA PHE A 541 -4.41 21.50 16.46
C PHE A 541 -3.67 22.31 15.40
N VAL A 542 -2.38 22.52 15.63
CA VAL A 542 -1.49 23.18 14.69
C VAL A 542 -0.48 22.21 14.12
N ARG A 543 -0.25 22.33 12.81
CA ARG A 543 0.82 21.66 12.07
C ARG A 543 1.90 22.67 11.72
N ARG A 544 3.18 22.24 11.74
CA ARG A 544 4.34 23.10 11.48
C ARG A 544 5.28 22.46 10.47
N ASP A 545 5.90 23.29 9.65
CA ASP A 545 7.02 22.88 8.81
C ASP A 545 8.38 23.37 9.41
N ARG A 546 9.47 22.88 8.82
CA ARG A 546 10.84 23.25 9.23
C ARG A 546 11.20 24.73 9.01
N LYS A 547 10.39 25.47 8.24
CA LYS A 547 10.53 26.91 8.01
C LYS A 547 9.73 27.75 9.00
N GLY A 548 9.05 27.11 9.97
CA GLY A 548 8.22 27.76 10.96
C GLY A 548 6.87 28.27 10.44
N ARG A 549 6.43 27.81 9.25
CA ARG A 549 5.06 28.06 8.80
C ARG A 549 4.10 27.20 9.61
N GLU A 550 2.97 27.76 9.96
CA GLU A 550 1.95 27.12 10.80
C GLU A 550 0.62 27.06 10.06
N LEU A 551 -0.07 25.95 10.26
CA LEU A 551 -1.43 25.74 9.77
C LEU A 551 -2.27 25.16 10.90
N ILE A 552 -3.32 25.85 11.30
CA ILE A 552 -4.29 25.37 12.29
C ILE A 552 -5.40 24.63 11.59
N ALA A 553 -5.74 23.43 12.06
CA ALA A 553 -6.92 22.68 11.68
C ALA A 553 -7.92 22.65 12.82
N ALA A 554 -9.13 23.13 12.59
CA ALA A 554 -10.27 23.04 13.50
C ALA A 554 -11.33 22.15 12.89
N VAL A 555 -11.62 21.00 13.53
CA VAL A 555 -12.54 19.99 13.01
C VAL A 555 -13.69 19.78 13.99
N ASN A 556 -14.92 19.84 13.48
CA ASN A 556 -16.15 19.62 14.19
C ASN A 556 -16.86 18.36 13.69
N PHE A 557 -16.93 17.35 14.52
CA PHE A 557 -17.61 16.09 14.22
C PHE A 557 -19.08 16.06 14.70
N SER A 558 -19.63 17.21 15.13
CA SER A 558 -21.03 17.37 15.53
C SER A 558 -21.84 17.93 14.34
N PRO A 559 -23.13 17.53 14.19
CA PRO A 559 -24.03 18.16 13.22
C PRO A 559 -24.48 19.59 13.61
N VAL A 560 -23.97 20.11 14.72
CA VAL A 560 -24.23 21.47 15.18
C VAL A 560 -23.02 22.35 14.89
N GLY A 561 -23.19 23.38 14.07
CA GLY A 561 -22.15 24.37 13.83
C GLY A 561 -21.79 25.16 15.09
N ARG A 562 -20.57 25.69 15.13
CA ARG A 562 -20.06 26.46 16.27
C ARG A 562 -19.83 27.90 15.84
N ALA A 563 -20.70 28.79 16.23
CA ALA A 563 -20.47 30.23 16.15
C ALA A 563 -19.66 30.69 17.39
N ASP A 564 -18.85 31.72 17.21
CA ASP A 564 -18.08 32.34 18.28
C ASP A 564 -17.22 31.33 19.09
N TYR A 565 -16.68 30.31 18.41
CA TYR A 565 -15.84 29.30 19.05
C TYR A 565 -14.45 29.86 19.33
N ARG A 566 -14.10 29.98 20.62
CA ARG A 566 -12.82 30.55 21.05
C ARG A 566 -11.81 29.47 21.38
N PHE A 567 -10.62 29.57 20.82
CA PHE A 567 -9.48 28.73 21.20
C PHE A 567 -8.16 29.54 21.20
N GLY A 568 -7.22 29.09 22.03
CA GLY A 568 -5.89 29.69 22.09
C GLY A 568 -5.09 29.38 20.85
N VAL A 569 -4.28 30.35 20.40
CA VAL A 569 -3.46 30.21 19.17
C VAL A 569 -2.00 30.57 19.44
N PRO A 570 -1.05 30.12 18.61
CA PRO A 570 0.30 30.69 18.56
C PRO A 570 0.26 32.20 18.36
N PRO A 571 1.21 32.96 18.92
CA PRO A 571 1.17 34.44 18.89
C PRO A 571 1.52 34.99 17.50
N LYS A 572 0.54 35.06 16.61
CA LYS A 572 0.60 35.75 15.31
C LYS A 572 -0.30 36.98 15.37
N LYS A 573 -0.01 37.99 14.52
CA LYS A 573 -0.78 39.21 14.47
C LYS A 573 -2.19 38.97 13.96
N THR A 574 -2.29 38.23 12.85
CA THR A 574 -3.56 37.90 12.19
C THR A 574 -3.56 36.46 11.77
N TYR A 575 -4.77 35.93 11.54
CA TYR A 575 -5.02 34.65 10.88
C TYR A 575 -5.99 34.85 9.73
N ARG A 576 -5.92 33.93 8.76
CA ARG A 576 -6.87 33.90 7.63
C ARG A 576 -7.34 32.49 7.41
N GLU A 577 -8.64 32.33 7.12
CA GLU A 577 -9.17 31.07 6.62
C GLU A 577 -8.59 30.79 5.23
N VAL A 578 -7.90 29.64 5.09
CA VAL A 578 -7.26 29.23 3.83
C VAL A 578 -7.95 28.04 3.17
N PHE A 579 -8.76 27.30 3.93
CA PHE A 579 -9.62 26.23 3.42
C PHE A 579 -10.78 25.98 4.37
N THR A 580 -11.96 25.66 3.82
CA THR A 580 -13.13 25.18 4.56
C THR A 580 -13.84 24.09 3.79
N THR A 581 -14.41 23.13 4.51
CA THR A 581 -15.20 22.04 3.92
C THR A 581 -16.64 22.44 3.61
N ASP A 582 -17.09 23.64 4.05
CA ASP A 582 -18.49 24.09 3.94
C ASP A 582 -18.79 24.91 2.66
N LEU A 583 -17.91 24.87 1.67
CA LEU A 583 -18.22 25.57 0.41
C LEU A 583 -19.42 24.92 -0.31
N PRO A 584 -20.32 25.73 -0.90
CA PRO A 584 -21.41 25.21 -1.75
C PRO A 584 -20.91 24.35 -2.91
N ALA A 585 -19.69 24.61 -3.40
CA ALA A 585 -19.03 23.78 -4.41
C ALA A 585 -18.77 22.33 -3.96
N TYR A 586 -18.76 22.08 -2.64
CA TYR A 586 -18.56 20.77 -2.01
C TYR A 586 -19.86 20.19 -1.42
N GLY A 587 -21.01 20.90 -1.60
CA GLY A 587 -22.28 20.53 -0.98
C GLY A 587 -22.45 21.06 0.44
N GLY A 588 -21.61 21.99 0.88
CA GLY A 588 -21.79 22.75 2.11
C GLY A 588 -22.81 23.88 1.95
N THR A 589 -23.13 24.56 3.06
CA THR A 589 -24.09 25.68 3.06
C THR A 589 -23.46 26.99 2.61
N GLY A 590 -22.17 27.18 2.90
CA GLY A 590 -21.45 28.44 2.70
C GLY A 590 -21.68 29.46 3.81
N ASP A 591 -22.49 29.15 4.82
CA ASP A 591 -22.87 30.08 5.90
C ASP A 591 -21.81 30.21 7.01
N TRP A 592 -20.91 29.20 7.10
CA TRP A 592 -19.91 29.09 8.16
C TRP A 592 -18.53 29.52 7.66
N ARG A 593 -18.41 30.82 7.33
CA ARG A 593 -17.18 31.39 6.79
C ARG A 593 -16.53 32.37 7.77
N ASN A 594 -15.20 32.37 7.78
CA ASN A 594 -14.39 33.35 8.50
C ASN A 594 -13.74 34.28 7.48
N GLU A 595 -14.46 35.32 7.07
CA GLU A 595 -14.02 36.22 6.00
C GLU A 595 -12.99 37.25 6.47
N GLY A 596 -12.07 37.60 5.58
CA GLY A 596 -11.06 38.62 5.83
C GLY A 596 -9.93 38.19 6.75
N GLU A 597 -9.32 39.17 7.39
CA GLU A 597 -8.27 38.96 8.40
C GLU A 597 -8.89 38.86 9.78
N LEU A 598 -8.56 37.78 10.50
CA LEU A 598 -8.95 37.54 11.87
C LEU A 598 -7.87 38.09 12.79
N LEU A 599 -8.17 39.13 13.53
CA LEU A 599 -7.24 39.69 14.51
C LEU A 599 -7.12 38.76 15.71
N THR A 600 -5.90 38.53 16.14
CA THR A 600 -5.63 37.82 17.39
C THR A 600 -6.00 38.70 18.56
N GLU A 601 -6.78 38.18 19.48
CA GLU A 601 -7.21 38.88 20.68
C GLU A 601 -6.30 38.57 21.87
N SER A 602 -5.95 39.57 22.68
CA SER A 602 -5.15 39.43 23.91
C SER A 602 -5.99 38.79 25.04
N ILE A 603 -6.73 37.73 24.73
CA ILE A 603 -7.54 36.95 25.65
C ILE A 603 -6.92 35.56 25.80
N PRO A 604 -6.34 35.23 26.94
CA PRO A 604 -5.72 33.93 27.16
C PRO A 604 -6.77 32.79 27.05
N SER A 605 -6.40 31.72 26.35
CA SER A 605 -7.24 30.53 26.19
C SER A 605 -6.38 29.30 25.96
N HIS A 606 -6.78 28.14 26.51
CA HIS A 606 -6.10 26.85 26.30
C HIS A 606 -4.57 26.92 26.48
N GLY A 607 -4.10 27.62 27.52
CA GLY A 607 -2.68 27.75 27.82
C GLY A 607 -1.87 28.68 26.88
N LYS A 608 -2.52 29.39 25.96
CA LYS A 608 -1.92 30.40 25.09
C LYS A 608 -2.23 31.81 25.60
N PRO A 609 -1.33 32.79 25.38
CA PRO A 609 -1.55 34.17 25.83
C PRO A 609 -2.61 34.92 25.02
N CYS A 610 -2.95 34.41 23.85
CA CYS A 610 -3.90 35.01 22.92
C CYS A 610 -4.81 33.97 22.28
N SER A 611 -5.91 34.39 21.70
CA SER A 611 -6.91 33.51 21.11
C SER A 611 -7.54 34.08 19.85
N LEU A 612 -8.18 33.19 19.09
CA LEU A 612 -9.13 33.51 18.02
C LEU A 612 -10.55 33.16 18.43
N CYS A 613 -11.51 33.94 17.93
CA CYS A 613 -12.92 33.64 17.97
C CYS A 613 -13.40 33.45 16.54
N VAL A 614 -13.88 32.23 16.21
CA VAL A 614 -14.16 31.80 14.82
C VAL A 614 -15.48 31.05 14.73
N THR A 615 -15.95 30.84 13.50
CA THR A 615 -17.02 29.89 13.23
C THR A 615 -16.45 28.57 12.69
N ILE A 616 -17.05 27.44 13.11
CA ILE A 616 -16.67 26.10 12.62
C ILE A 616 -17.95 25.42 12.09
N PRO A 617 -17.98 24.95 10.84
CA PRO A 617 -19.17 24.36 10.24
C PRO A 617 -19.60 23.05 10.92
N PRO A 618 -20.89 22.69 10.84
CA PRO A 618 -21.36 21.39 11.29
C PRO A 618 -20.75 20.28 10.41
N LEU A 619 -20.33 19.15 11.02
CA LEU A 619 -19.69 18.04 10.33
C LEU A 619 -18.65 18.55 9.29
N GLY A 620 -17.74 19.38 9.76
CA GLY A 620 -16.80 20.04 8.85
C GLY A 620 -15.51 20.49 9.50
N ALA A 621 -14.65 21.08 8.70
CA ALA A 621 -13.34 21.55 9.12
C ALA A 621 -12.99 22.90 8.47
N VAL A 622 -12.20 23.68 9.18
CA VAL A 622 -11.64 24.96 8.73
C VAL A 622 -10.16 24.98 8.99
N PHE A 623 -9.39 25.52 8.05
CA PHE A 623 -7.94 25.68 8.18
C PHE A 623 -7.57 27.16 8.19
N PHE A 624 -6.67 27.52 9.14
CA PHE A 624 -6.19 28.88 9.29
C PHE A 624 -4.67 28.96 9.16
N ALA A 625 -4.20 29.93 8.39
CA ALA A 625 -2.78 30.31 8.32
C ALA A 625 -2.56 31.61 9.09
N GLY A 626 -1.53 31.65 9.93
CA GLY A 626 -1.16 32.84 10.71
C GLY A 626 -0.13 33.70 9.99
N GLU A 627 -0.24 35.03 10.11
CA GLU A 627 0.65 36.01 9.50
C GLU A 627 1.10 37.06 10.52
N GLY A 628 2.33 37.57 10.32
CA GLY A 628 2.93 38.62 11.14
C GLY A 628 3.33 38.18 12.55
N GLU A 629 4.05 39.07 13.26
CA GLU A 629 4.39 38.87 14.67
C GLU A 629 3.29 39.47 15.56
N TRP A 630 2.87 38.71 16.58
CA TRP A 630 1.96 39.19 17.58
C TRP A 630 2.71 40.10 18.58
N GLN A 631 2.13 41.26 18.88
CA GLN A 631 2.62 42.16 19.90
C GLN A 631 1.56 42.26 20.99
N GLU A 632 1.95 42.04 22.22
CA GLU A 632 1.06 42.26 23.37
C GLU A 632 0.70 43.75 23.44
N GLU A 633 -0.60 44.09 23.45
CA GLU A 633 -1.01 45.45 23.68
C GLU A 633 -0.49 45.90 25.07
N GLU A 634 0.41 46.87 25.11
CA GLU A 634 0.74 47.53 26.37
C GLU A 634 -0.55 48.11 26.96
N LYS A 635 -0.99 47.55 28.10
CA LYS A 635 -2.04 48.16 28.90
C LYS A 635 -1.53 49.52 29.33
N THR A 636 -1.93 50.56 28.65
CA THR A 636 -1.81 51.93 29.15
C THR A 636 -2.56 52.02 30.48
N ASN A 637 -1.84 51.88 31.58
CA ASN A 637 -2.31 52.26 32.87
C ASN A 637 -2.44 53.79 32.93
N GLU A 638 -3.42 54.33 32.26
CA GLU A 638 -3.90 55.65 32.62
C GLU A 638 -4.79 55.50 33.89
N LEU A 639 -4.17 55.72 35.01
CA LEU A 639 -4.90 56.01 36.26
C LEU A 639 -5.67 57.31 36.02
N PRO A 640 -6.97 57.37 36.27
CA PRO A 640 -7.69 58.65 36.26
C PRO A 640 -7.10 59.53 37.34
N GLU A 641 -6.53 60.68 36.96
CA GLU A 641 -6.20 61.77 37.89
C GLU A 641 -7.50 62.20 38.62
N VAL A 642 -7.41 62.14 39.96
CA VAL A 642 -8.44 62.64 40.91
C VAL A 642 -8.29 64.14 41.11
#